data_9edd52e6df0e2c3e6e971629d9c54427
#
_entry.id   9edd52e6df0e2c3e6e971629d9c54427
#
_cell.length_a   1.000
_cell.length_b   1.000
_cell.length_c   1.000
_cell.angle_alpha   90.00
_cell.angle_beta   90.00
_cell.angle_gamma   90.00
#
_symmetry.space_group_name_H-M   'P 1'
#
loop_
_entity.id
_entity.type
_entity.pdbx_description
1 polymer ?
#
loop_
_entity_poly.entity_id
_entity_poly.type
_entity_poly.pdbx_seq_one_letter_code
_entity_poly.pdbx_strand_id
1 'polypeptide(L)'
;MSLGDLPNIYPYNITITGEGIQAKRRGAACLIEHLPAPQTQAGVYDELEELEKLMDEYVHFSSTQPDNLPRLKDLVLEKVAEANLQDEVAYDEEKPFDEYVMNLHNYITDLKNMEVHTGLHIMGQPPEDQQLEDYLWLLLRLDNGNIPSLTQAIAALYGFDYYYLLENSSLIYEPLNITYGMLIDRIANQCRELIRCLQQRYFVKEAVADALQLPWVQQAPAESREKLEVVCNYIVDTLYPNLLLTKQEITNMLRGFEGEYIEPGPSGAPSSGGADLLPTGRNFYGVDPRCLPTPAAWEIGKTLGDQVVERFIAEEGHYPENIGMVFWSGANMRSHGQCIAEFLYLMGIRPKYQSGSLRINGLEVIPLMELKRPRIDVTARISGLFHDTMPSVMQVMDKAVLLAAEQDEPDDLNFVRKHIQEDTRELEQQEGMEHAAAWRQAAFRVFGDAQGTYGAGVAALLESKNWETIDDIADVYVRWGGHAYGGKTKGKFLPQQFRKRMGSLDITIKNEDNHETNMLSSDDYNAYHGGMIAAVRSIKGSAPRSYCGDSTDRTRVTMHSVQEEAKRLFRSEAINPKFIKGMMQHGYKGAADMANMIAHSFQWDATSAVMEDWMYEKYAEKYTFDPAVQEWLRDVNPWALQRMTEILLEAEQRGLWQAKPETKEELQKLYLDMEGELEDRADEH
;
A
#
# COMPACT_ATOMS: atom_id res chain seq x y z
N MET A 1 -20.82 26.00 -8.68
CA MET A 1 -19.97 25.08 -9.48
C MET A 1 -19.27 25.91 -10.52
N SER A 2 -17.95 25.85 -10.58
CA SER A 2 -17.14 26.72 -11.43
C SER A 2 -17.31 26.47 -12.95
N LEU A 3 -17.67 25.23 -13.33
CA LEU A 3 -17.86 24.86 -14.75
C LEU A 3 -19.29 25.05 -15.25
N GLY A 4 -20.30 25.19 -14.38
CA GLY A 4 -21.70 25.26 -14.80
C GLY A 4 -22.11 24.02 -15.59
N ASP A 5 -22.67 24.23 -16.79
CA ASP A 5 -23.14 23.19 -17.72
C ASP A 5 -22.11 22.84 -18.80
N LEU A 6 -20.85 23.30 -18.67
CA LEU A 6 -19.82 23.01 -19.67
C LEU A 6 -19.43 21.53 -19.58
N PRO A 7 -19.43 20.83 -20.73
CA PRO A 7 -18.87 19.49 -20.81
C PRO A 7 -17.41 19.50 -20.40
N ASN A 8 -16.99 18.46 -19.67
CA ASN A 8 -15.60 18.33 -19.23
C ASN A 8 -15.12 16.88 -19.31
N ILE A 9 -13.81 16.72 -19.45
CA ILE A 9 -13.13 15.43 -19.45
C ILE A 9 -12.22 15.41 -18.23
N TYR A 10 -12.17 14.26 -17.56
CA TYR A 10 -11.31 14.03 -16.41
C TYR A 10 -10.40 12.83 -16.68
N PRO A 11 -9.14 13.06 -17.12
CA PRO A 11 -8.14 11.99 -17.17
C PRO A 11 -7.69 11.64 -15.75
N TYR A 12 -7.56 10.34 -15.46
CA TYR A 12 -7.17 9.87 -14.13
C TYR A 12 -6.50 8.50 -14.21
N ASN A 13 -5.66 8.20 -13.23
CA ASN A 13 -5.04 6.90 -13.10
C ASN A 13 -6.10 5.83 -12.81
N ILE A 14 -6.09 4.72 -13.57
CA ILE A 14 -7.07 3.63 -13.48
C ILE A 14 -7.23 3.09 -12.06
N THR A 15 -6.21 3.18 -11.19
CA THR A 15 -6.29 2.77 -9.79
C THR A 15 -7.01 3.76 -8.88
N ILE A 16 -7.10 5.03 -9.26
CA ILE A 16 -7.71 6.08 -8.43
C ILE A 16 -9.22 6.19 -8.71
N THR A 17 -9.92 5.07 -8.61
CA THR A 17 -11.34 4.92 -8.94
C THR A 17 -12.26 5.87 -8.16
N GLY A 18 -11.91 6.23 -6.92
CA GLY A 18 -12.69 7.13 -6.08
C GLY A 18 -12.78 8.55 -6.66
N GLU A 19 -11.68 9.09 -7.15
CA GLU A 19 -11.63 10.41 -7.79
C GLU A 19 -12.38 10.42 -9.13
N GLY A 20 -12.16 9.39 -9.97
CA GLY A 20 -12.89 9.26 -11.23
C GLY A 20 -14.41 9.31 -11.02
N ILE A 21 -14.94 8.51 -10.10
CA ILE A 21 -16.38 8.52 -9.80
C ILE A 21 -16.84 9.86 -9.21
N GLN A 22 -16.01 10.52 -8.42
CA GLN A 22 -16.32 11.83 -7.87
C GLN A 22 -16.44 12.88 -8.98
N ALA A 23 -15.49 12.92 -9.93
CA ALA A 23 -15.53 13.81 -11.08
C ALA A 23 -16.80 13.58 -11.93
N LYS A 24 -17.16 12.30 -12.18
CA LYS A 24 -18.38 11.94 -12.89
C LYS A 24 -19.64 12.40 -12.17
N ARG A 25 -19.74 12.19 -10.86
CA ARG A 25 -20.95 12.54 -10.08
C ARG A 25 -21.13 14.03 -9.87
N ARG A 26 -20.06 14.77 -9.61
CA ARG A 26 -20.12 16.21 -9.31
C ARG A 26 -19.98 17.09 -10.53
N GLY A 27 -19.13 16.72 -11.48
CA GLY A 27 -18.83 17.48 -12.68
C GLY A 27 -19.55 16.98 -13.93
N ALA A 28 -20.27 15.86 -13.88
CA ALA A 28 -20.74 15.11 -15.04
C ALA A 28 -19.63 14.86 -16.06
N ALA A 29 -18.41 14.65 -15.58
CA ALA A 29 -17.23 14.46 -16.40
C ALA A 29 -17.31 13.16 -17.21
N CYS A 30 -16.84 13.22 -18.47
CA CYS A 30 -16.44 12.03 -19.20
C CYS A 30 -15.07 11.60 -18.68
N LEU A 31 -14.97 10.38 -18.19
CA LEU A 31 -13.73 9.88 -17.62
C LEU A 31 -12.85 9.27 -18.71
N ILE A 32 -11.54 9.50 -18.61
CA ILE A 32 -10.53 8.84 -19.44
C ILE A 32 -9.48 8.27 -18.49
N GLU A 33 -9.54 6.97 -18.27
CA GLU A 33 -8.54 6.30 -17.42
C GLU A 33 -7.23 6.09 -18.18
N HIS A 34 -6.10 6.17 -17.47
CA HIS A 34 -4.78 5.87 -17.99
C HIS A 34 -4.05 4.84 -17.14
N LEU A 35 -3.01 4.21 -17.68
CA LEU A 35 -2.19 3.23 -16.96
C LEU A 35 -1.54 3.85 -15.72
N PRO A 36 -1.27 3.03 -14.68
CA PRO A 36 -0.41 3.43 -13.57
C PRO A 36 1.05 3.55 -14.01
N ALA A 37 1.89 4.07 -13.12
CA ALA A 37 3.34 4.11 -13.32
C ALA A 37 3.90 2.68 -13.52
N PRO A 38 4.88 2.49 -14.40
CA PRO A 38 5.49 1.18 -14.63
C PRO A 38 6.28 0.73 -13.41
N GLN A 39 6.18 -0.56 -13.12
CA GLN A 39 6.86 -1.21 -12.00
C GLN A 39 7.59 -2.46 -12.45
N THR A 40 8.62 -2.84 -11.71
CA THR A 40 9.32 -4.12 -11.83
C THR A 40 9.65 -4.67 -10.45
N GLN A 41 10.27 -5.84 -10.39
CA GLN A 41 10.80 -6.43 -9.16
C GLN A 41 11.93 -5.56 -8.59
N ALA A 42 11.92 -5.29 -7.28
CA ALA A 42 12.91 -4.43 -6.61
C ALA A 42 14.33 -4.98 -6.76
N GLY A 43 14.52 -6.28 -6.52
CA GLY A 43 15.85 -6.89 -6.49
C GLY A 43 16.62 -6.48 -5.24
N VAL A 44 17.87 -6.90 -5.17
CA VAL A 44 18.85 -6.46 -4.16
C VAL A 44 19.94 -5.63 -4.81
N TYR A 45 20.59 -4.77 -4.03
CA TYR A 45 21.64 -3.87 -4.47
C TYR A 45 22.54 -3.47 -3.30
N ASP A 46 23.71 -2.90 -3.59
CA ASP A 46 24.69 -2.44 -2.60
C ASP A 46 24.96 -3.52 -1.52
N GLU A 47 24.89 -3.16 -0.24
CA GLU A 47 25.19 -4.04 0.90
C GLU A 47 24.25 -5.26 0.99
N LEU A 48 23.01 -5.14 0.47
CA LEU A 48 22.05 -6.26 0.47
C LEU A 48 22.45 -7.38 -0.51
N GLU A 49 23.03 -7.04 -1.66
CA GLU A 49 23.53 -8.03 -2.63
C GLU A 49 24.72 -8.81 -2.06
N GLU A 50 25.62 -8.13 -1.35
CA GLU A 50 26.76 -8.78 -0.68
C GLU A 50 26.30 -9.70 0.45
N LEU A 51 25.30 -9.23 1.24
CA LEU A 51 24.72 -10.01 2.33
C LEU A 51 24.04 -11.28 1.81
N GLU A 52 23.25 -11.19 0.73
CA GLU A 52 22.60 -12.36 0.12
C GLU A 52 23.65 -13.42 -0.29
N LYS A 53 24.73 -13.01 -0.94
CA LYS A 53 25.83 -13.93 -1.33
C LYS A 53 26.48 -14.61 -0.12
N LEU A 54 26.70 -13.88 0.97
CA LEU A 54 27.29 -14.44 2.19
C LEU A 54 26.33 -15.44 2.87
N MET A 55 25.04 -15.20 2.86
CA MET A 55 24.05 -16.12 3.39
C MET A 55 23.96 -17.41 2.55
N ASP A 56 23.95 -17.31 1.23
CA ASP A 56 23.97 -18.47 0.34
C ASP A 56 25.24 -19.31 0.56
N GLU A 57 26.40 -18.66 0.72
CA GLU A 57 27.67 -19.31 1.04
C GLU A 57 27.61 -19.99 2.41
N TYR A 58 27.06 -19.34 3.43
CA TYR A 58 26.88 -19.93 4.75
C TYR A 58 26.00 -21.20 4.68
N VAL A 59 24.84 -21.12 4.03
CA VAL A 59 23.93 -22.27 3.88
C VAL A 59 24.62 -23.41 3.13
N HIS A 60 25.36 -23.12 2.07
CA HIS A 60 26.11 -24.15 1.32
C HIS A 60 27.22 -24.80 2.16
N PHE A 61 27.98 -24.00 2.93
CA PHE A 61 29.09 -24.50 3.75
C PHE A 61 28.61 -25.20 5.02
N SER A 62 27.41 -24.98 5.48
CA SER A 62 26.87 -25.70 6.64
C SER A 62 26.92 -27.23 6.46
N SER A 63 26.76 -27.70 5.21
CA SER A 63 26.82 -29.11 4.87
C SER A 63 28.16 -29.58 4.32
N THR A 64 28.99 -28.69 3.72
CA THR A 64 30.19 -29.07 2.94
C THR A 64 31.50 -28.69 3.63
N GLN A 65 31.56 -27.59 4.36
CA GLN A 65 32.76 -27.02 4.98
C GLN A 65 32.47 -26.36 6.33
N PRO A 66 32.04 -27.08 7.37
CA PRO A 66 31.61 -26.50 8.63
C PRO A 66 32.70 -25.72 9.38
N ASP A 67 33.96 -25.97 9.10
CA ASP A 67 35.10 -25.25 9.72
C ASP A 67 35.15 -23.76 9.32
N ASN A 68 34.50 -23.36 8.23
CA ASN A 68 34.43 -21.98 7.75
C ASN A 68 33.26 -21.18 8.36
N LEU A 69 32.29 -21.84 8.99
CA LEU A 69 31.08 -21.20 9.51
C LEU A 69 31.34 -20.08 10.51
N PRO A 70 32.29 -20.17 11.48
CA PRO A 70 32.52 -19.08 12.40
C PRO A 70 32.94 -17.78 11.71
N ARG A 71 33.78 -17.87 10.68
CA ARG A 71 34.18 -16.68 9.90
C ARG A 71 33.02 -16.09 9.09
N LEU A 72 32.21 -16.95 8.46
CA LEU A 72 31.04 -16.50 7.72
C LEU A 72 30.00 -15.87 8.64
N LYS A 73 29.82 -16.41 9.84
CA LYS A 73 28.96 -15.78 10.85
C LYS A 73 29.40 -14.35 11.13
N ASP A 74 30.69 -14.12 11.39
CA ASP A 74 31.19 -12.79 11.69
C ASP A 74 30.98 -11.83 10.51
N LEU A 75 31.21 -12.28 9.26
CA LEU A 75 30.97 -11.49 8.07
C LEU A 75 29.49 -11.17 7.82
N VAL A 76 28.60 -12.13 8.06
CA VAL A 76 27.15 -11.90 7.98
C VAL A 76 26.71 -10.84 8.98
N LEU A 77 27.17 -10.95 10.25
CA LEU A 77 26.81 -9.95 11.28
C LEU A 77 27.38 -8.57 10.98
N GLU A 78 28.60 -8.49 10.44
CA GLU A 78 29.19 -7.23 9.97
C GLU A 78 28.36 -6.59 8.87
N LYS A 79 27.96 -7.36 7.83
CA LYS A 79 27.13 -6.87 6.73
C LYS A 79 25.71 -6.50 7.17
N VAL A 80 25.12 -7.22 8.10
CA VAL A 80 23.85 -6.86 8.72
C VAL A 80 23.93 -5.48 9.39
N ALA A 81 25.05 -5.22 10.11
CA ALA A 81 25.29 -3.92 10.72
C ALA A 81 25.49 -2.81 9.70
N GLU A 82 26.24 -3.05 8.62
CA GLU A 82 26.43 -2.10 7.51
C GLU A 82 25.09 -1.79 6.80
N ALA A 83 24.25 -2.80 6.61
CA ALA A 83 22.93 -2.67 5.99
C ALA A 83 21.84 -2.14 6.96
N ASN A 84 22.17 -1.90 8.25
CA ASN A 84 21.25 -1.47 9.29
C ASN A 84 20.01 -2.38 9.44
N LEU A 85 20.22 -3.71 9.44
CA LEU A 85 19.15 -4.71 9.53
C LEU A 85 18.96 -5.32 10.92
N GLN A 86 19.68 -4.84 11.93
CA GLN A 86 19.68 -5.45 13.27
C GLN A 86 18.30 -5.42 13.94
N ASP A 87 17.51 -4.39 13.68
CA ASP A 87 16.20 -4.21 14.29
C ASP A 87 15.10 -4.96 13.53
N GLU A 88 15.25 -5.18 12.22
CA GLU A 88 14.29 -5.94 11.42
C GLU A 88 14.43 -7.44 11.60
N VAL A 89 15.68 -7.92 11.73
CA VAL A 89 15.98 -9.33 12.00
C VAL A 89 16.96 -9.40 13.16
N ALA A 90 16.42 -9.40 14.38
CA ALA A 90 17.23 -9.41 15.58
C ALA A 90 17.97 -10.74 15.76
N TYR A 91 19.28 -10.68 16.04
CA TYR A 91 20.08 -11.85 16.37
C TYR A 91 19.97 -12.17 17.86
N ASP A 92 19.52 -13.39 18.17
CA ASP A 92 19.44 -13.93 19.51
C ASP A 92 20.61 -14.93 19.71
N GLU A 93 21.58 -14.57 20.55
CA GLU A 93 22.77 -15.43 20.84
C GLU A 93 22.42 -16.75 21.51
N GLU A 94 21.22 -16.85 22.13
CA GLU A 94 20.77 -18.09 22.79
C GLU A 94 20.21 -19.11 21.77
N LYS A 95 19.93 -18.67 20.51
CA LYS A 95 19.42 -19.51 19.43
C LYS A 95 20.51 -19.96 18.46
N PRO A 96 20.26 -21.06 17.71
CA PRO A 96 21.15 -21.48 16.62
C PRO A 96 21.28 -20.37 15.56
N PHE A 97 22.51 -20.12 15.11
CA PHE A 97 22.73 -19.12 14.07
C PHE A 97 22.07 -19.48 12.73
N ASP A 98 21.87 -20.77 12.46
CA ASP A 98 21.13 -21.25 11.30
C ASP A 98 19.69 -20.71 11.25
N GLU A 99 19.00 -20.61 12.41
CA GLU A 99 17.67 -20.01 12.52
C GLU A 99 17.70 -18.52 12.18
N TYR A 100 18.72 -17.81 12.64
CA TYR A 100 18.92 -16.41 12.29
C TYR A 100 19.16 -16.21 10.79
N VAL A 101 20.05 -17.00 10.17
CA VAL A 101 20.31 -16.95 8.74
C VAL A 101 19.05 -17.26 7.94
N MET A 102 18.24 -18.22 8.38
CA MET A 102 16.95 -18.54 7.76
C MET A 102 16.01 -17.34 7.76
N ASN A 103 15.84 -16.69 8.89
CA ASN A 103 14.95 -15.53 9.03
C ASN A 103 15.47 -14.35 8.19
N LEU A 104 16.77 -14.10 8.21
CA LEU A 104 17.41 -13.06 7.42
C LEU A 104 17.28 -13.31 5.91
N HIS A 105 17.47 -14.55 5.48
CA HIS A 105 17.32 -14.95 4.09
C HIS A 105 15.88 -14.78 3.60
N ASN A 106 14.89 -15.18 4.41
CA ASN A 106 13.47 -14.96 4.09
C ASN A 106 13.14 -13.47 3.99
N TYR A 107 13.66 -12.63 4.90
CA TYR A 107 13.46 -11.19 4.88
C TYR A 107 14.05 -10.53 3.61
N ILE A 108 15.30 -10.86 3.25
CA ILE A 108 15.95 -10.34 2.03
C ILE A 108 15.21 -10.81 0.77
N THR A 109 14.77 -12.08 0.75
CA THR A 109 14.00 -12.64 -0.36
C THR A 109 12.65 -11.92 -0.52
N ASP A 110 12.01 -11.57 0.57
CA ASP A 110 10.75 -10.81 0.55
C ASP A 110 10.97 -9.40 0.00
N LEU A 111 11.96 -8.66 0.51
CA LEU A 111 12.34 -7.33 -0.03
C LEU A 111 12.65 -7.37 -1.53
N LYS A 112 13.41 -8.37 -1.97
CA LYS A 112 13.82 -8.57 -3.36
C LYS A 112 12.62 -8.76 -4.29
N ASN A 113 11.55 -9.38 -3.80
CA ASN A 113 10.34 -9.68 -4.56
C ASN A 113 9.27 -8.59 -4.49
N MET A 114 9.49 -7.51 -3.73
CA MET A 114 8.63 -6.33 -3.76
C MET A 114 8.68 -5.64 -5.12
N GLU A 115 7.69 -4.83 -5.42
CA GLU A 115 7.63 -3.99 -6.61
C GLU A 115 8.35 -2.66 -6.38
N VAL A 116 8.93 -2.12 -7.45
CA VAL A 116 9.53 -0.79 -7.48
C VAL A 116 9.10 -0.05 -8.75
N HIS A 117 8.76 1.22 -8.63
CA HIS A 117 8.49 2.07 -9.79
C HIS A 117 9.77 2.34 -10.60
N THR A 118 9.66 2.24 -11.91
CA THR A 118 10.77 2.45 -12.85
C THR A 118 10.58 3.70 -13.73
N GLY A 119 9.76 4.61 -13.28
CA GLY A 119 9.43 5.86 -13.95
C GLY A 119 7.96 6.22 -13.81
N LEU A 120 7.48 7.13 -14.66
CA LEU A 120 6.09 7.57 -14.72
C LEU A 120 5.44 7.08 -16.00
N HIS A 121 4.13 6.85 -15.97
CA HIS A 121 3.39 6.58 -17.20
C HIS A 121 3.29 7.85 -18.06
N ILE A 122 3.56 7.70 -19.36
CA ILE A 122 3.33 8.75 -20.34
C ILE A 122 2.02 8.44 -21.05
N MET A 123 1.02 9.29 -20.85
CA MET A 123 -0.33 9.10 -21.37
C MET A 123 -0.34 8.82 -22.87
N GLY A 124 -1.01 7.75 -23.28
CA GLY A 124 -1.12 7.30 -24.66
C GLY A 124 0.09 6.53 -25.20
N GLN A 125 1.12 6.31 -24.40
CA GLN A 125 2.28 5.51 -24.78
C GLN A 125 2.19 4.12 -24.18
N PRO A 126 2.05 3.07 -24.99
CA PRO A 126 2.14 1.70 -24.47
C PRO A 126 3.58 1.42 -23.98
N PRO A 127 3.74 0.53 -23.00
CA PRO A 127 5.08 0.11 -22.59
C PRO A 127 5.81 -0.59 -23.77
N GLU A 128 7.12 -0.34 -23.89
CA GLU A 128 7.96 -0.88 -24.96
C GLU A 128 9.22 -1.55 -24.38
N ASP A 129 9.88 -2.38 -25.17
CA ASP A 129 11.14 -3.04 -24.84
C ASP A 129 11.19 -3.69 -23.44
N GLN A 130 12.13 -3.31 -22.60
CA GLN A 130 12.28 -3.83 -21.23
C GLN A 130 11.08 -3.47 -20.34
N GLN A 131 10.52 -2.29 -20.52
CA GLN A 131 9.35 -1.86 -19.76
C GLN A 131 8.12 -2.74 -20.05
N LEU A 132 7.97 -3.19 -21.31
CA LEU A 132 6.90 -4.14 -21.69
C LEU A 132 7.14 -5.51 -21.05
N GLU A 133 8.37 -6.02 -21.05
CA GLU A 133 8.73 -7.28 -20.40
C GLU A 133 8.39 -7.23 -18.90
N ASP A 134 8.82 -6.16 -18.22
CA ASP A 134 8.60 -5.95 -16.80
C ASP A 134 7.09 -5.82 -16.46
N TYR A 135 6.36 -5.07 -17.29
CA TYR A 135 4.92 -4.88 -17.07
C TYR A 135 4.11 -6.16 -17.33
N LEU A 136 4.45 -6.94 -18.36
CA LEU A 136 3.83 -8.24 -18.59
C LEU A 136 4.13 -9.21 -17.45
N TRP A 137 5.37 -9.23 -16.94
CA TRP A 137 5.72 -10.02 -15.76
C TRP A 137 4.88 -9.60 -14.54
N LEU A 138 4.78 -8.29 -14.28
CA LEU A 138 4.01 -7.74 -13.18
C LEU A 138 2.53 -8.16 -13.23
N LEU A 139 1.90 -8.06 -14.39
CA LEU A 139 0.50 -8.44 -14.59
C LEU A 139 0.26 -9.95 -14.42
N LEU A 140 1.25 -10.78 -14.74
CA LEU A 140 1.13 -12.24 -14.77
C LEU A 140 1.72 -12.94 -13.53
N ARG A 141 2.27 -12.18 -12.58
CA ARG A 141 2.78 -12.77 -11.32
C ARG A 141 1.69 -13.33 -10.42
N LEU A 142 0.47 -12.82 -10.55
CA LEU A 142 -0.73 -13.27 -9.85
C LEU A 142 -1.72 -13.92 -10.82
N ASP A 143 -2.66 -14.68 -10.27
CA ASP A 143 -3.77 -15.22 -11.05
C ASP A 143 -4.66 -14.10 -11.59
N ASN A 144 -5.04 -14.20 -12.87
CA ASN A 144 -5.98 -13.28 -13.52
C ASN A 144 -7.27 -14.01 -13.89
N GLY A 145 -8.19 -14.12 -12.95
CA GLY A 145 -9.40 -14.92 -13.10
C GLY A 145 -9.08 -16.40 -13.32
N ASN A 146 -9.31 -16.91 -14.55
CA ASN A 146 -9.00 -18.30 -14.91
C ASN A 146 -7.60 -18.47 -15.50
N ILE A 147 -6.84 -17.40 -15.67
CA ILE A 147 -5.47 -17.46 -16.17
C ILE A 147 -4.53 -17.66 -14.97
N PRO A 148 -3.78 -18.77 -14.92
CA PRO A 148 -2.89 -19.04 -13.79
C PRO A 148 -1.71 -18.06 -13.77
N SER A 149 -1.19 -17.77 -12.58
CA SER A 149 0.05 -17.06 -12.37
C SER A 149 1.19 -17.73 -13.14
N LEU A 150 1.95 -16.95 -13.92
CA LEU A 150 3.13 -17.43 -14.64
C LEU A 150 4.20 -17.91 -13.65
N THR A 151 4.38 -17.20 -12.54
CA THR A 151 5.32 -17.53 -11.47
C THR A 151 4.99 -18.88 -10.83
N GLN A 152 3.72 -19.09 -10.45
CA GLN A 152 3.25 -20.36 -9.89
C GLN A 152 3.34 -21.51 -10.90
N ALA A 153 3.01 -21.24 -12.17
CA ALA A 153 3.09 -22.24 -13.22
C ALA A 153 4.53 -22.74 -13.43
N ILE A 154 5.53 -21.85 -13.33
CA ILE A 154 6.95 -22.21 -13.43
C ILE A 154 7.44 -22.87 -12.13
N ALA A 155 7.07 -22.39 -10.93
CA ALA A 155 7.41 -23.04 -9.67
C ALA A 155 6.96 -24.51 -9.61
N ALA A 156 5.78 -24.78 -10.15
CA ALA A 156 5.24 -26.15 -10.26
C ALA A 156 6.10 -27.11 -11.11
N LEU A 157 6.95 -26.60 -12.03
CA LEU A 157 7.93 -27.41 -12.76
C LEU A 157 8.97 -28.05 -11.84
N TYR A 158 9.29 -27.37 -10.75
CA TYR A 158 10.23 -27.83 -9.74
C TYR A 158 9.54 -28.62 -8.62
N GLY A 159 8.21 -28.79 -8.70
CA GLY A 159 7.41 -29.53 -7.73
C GLY A 159 7.02 -28.71 -6.49
N PHE A 160 7.07 -27.41 -6.57
CA PHE A 160 6.78 -26.52 -5.46
C PHE A 160 5.58 -25.60 -5.71
N ASP A 161 4.91 -25.22 -4.64
CA ASP A 161 4.18 -23.98 -4.52
C ASP A 161 5.15 -22.80 -4.38
N TYR A 162 4.92 -21.69 -5.08
CA TYR A 162 5.84 -20.56 -5.08
C TYR A 162 5.95 -19.90 -3.70
N TYR A 163 4.83 -19.82 -2.95
CA TYR A 163 4.83 -19.24 -1.61
C TYR A 163 5.61 -20.10 -0.60
N TYR A 164 5.58 -21.43 -0.77
CA TYR A 164 6.43 -22.30 0.02
C TYR A 164 7.93 -22.01 -0.17
N LEU A 165 8.34 -21.68 -1.40
CA LEU A 165 9.72 -21.27 -1.67
C LEU A 165 10.07 -19.94 -0.97
N LEU A 166 9.15 -18.96 -1.00
CA LEU A 166 9.35 -17.65 -0.35
C LEU A 166 9.49 -17.79 1.18
N GLU A 167 8.70 -18.65 1.80
CA GLU A 167 8.71 -18.87 3.25
C GLU A 167 9.90 -19.70 3.73
N ASN A 168 10.60 -20.38 2.83
CA ASN A 168 11.68 -21.29 3.11
C ASN A 168 12.93 -21.03 2.27
N SER A 169 13.22 -19.77 1.96
CA SER A 169 14.22 -19.37 0.94
C SER A 169 15.64 -19.87 1.19
N SER A 170 16.00 -20.17 2.44
CA SER A 170 17.31 -20.71 2.84
C SER A 170 17.46 -22.23 2.62
N LEU A 171 16.37 -22.98 2.36
CA LEU A 171 16.47 -24.41 2.12
C LEU A 171 17.18 -24.71 0.78
N ILE A 172 17.83 -25.88 0.71
CA ILE A 172 18.54 -26.31 -0.49
C ILE A 172 17.62 -27.11 -1.43
N TYR A 173 17.59 -26.72 -2.69
CA TYR A 173 17.03 -27.54 -3.77
C TYR A 173 18.10 -28.51 -4.26
N GLU A 174 18.06 -29.73 -3.73
CA GLU A 174 19.04 -30.80 -3.96
C GLU A 174 19.40 -31.03 -5.45
N PRO A 175 18.43 -31.07 -6.40
CA PRO A 175 18.75 -31.38 -7.79
C PRO A 175 19.70 -30.39 -8.47
N LEU A 176 19.75 -29.15 -8.00
CA LEU A 176 20.61 -28.10 -8.53
C LEU A 176 21.67 -27.64 -7.52
N ASN A 177 21.58 -28.09 -6.28
CA ASN A 177 22.43 -27.67 -5.16
C ASN A 177 22.46 -26.12 -5.00
N ILE A 178 21.27 -25.49 -5.02
CA ILE A 178 21.06 -24.05 -4.85
C ILE A 178 20.04 -23.81 -3.74
N THR A 179 20.04 -22.61 -3.12
CA THR A 179 19.01 -22.22 -2.18
C THR A 179 17.67 -22.04 -2.88
N TYR A 180 16.54 -22.09 -2.12
CA TYR A 180 15.24 -21.73 -2.68
C TYR A 180 15.19 -20.25 -3.08
N GLY A 181 15.94 -19.37 -2.43
CA GLY A 181 16.13 -17.98 -2.87
C GLY A 181 16.69 -17.89 -4.27
N MET A 182 17.78 -18.64 -4.56
CA MET A 182 18.34 -18.75 -5.92
C MET A 182 17.37 -19.44 -6.89
N LEU A 183 16.53 -20.37 -6.41
CA LEU A 183 15.49 -20.99 -7.26
C LEU A 183 14.39 -19.99 -7.62
N ILE A 184 14.01 -19.11 -6.71
CA ILE A 184 13.07 -18.01 -6.94
C ILE A 184 13.60 -17.09 -8.04
N ASP A 185 14.88 -16.72 -7.99
CA ASP A 185 15.52 -15.93 -9.05
C ASP A 185 15.52 -16.63 -10.40
N ARG A 186 15.77 -17.91 -10.39
CA ARG A 186 15.70 -18.74 -11.60
C ARG A 186 14.31 -18.74 -12.19
N ILE A 187 13.26 -18.88 -11.35
CA ILE A 187 11.86 -18.81 -11.77
C ILE A 187 11.54 -17.44 -12.37
N ALA A 188 11.95 -16.34 -11.73
CA ALA A 188 11.75 -14.99 -12.25
C ALA A 188 12.44 -14.78 -13.59
N ASN A 189 13.69 -15.28 -13.76
CA ASN A 189 14.41 -15.23 -15.02
C ASN A 189 13.73 -16.05 -16.12
N GLN A 190 13.15 -17.21 -15.78
CA GLN A 190 12.40 -18.05 -16.73
C GLN A 190 11.09 -17.39 -17.16
N CYS A 191 10.40 -16.67 -16.25
CA CYS A 191 9.24 -15.85 -16.61
C CYS A 191 9.62 -14.82 -17.69
N ARG A 192 10.72 -14.08 -17.44
CA ARG A 192 11.23 -13.06 -18.38
C ARG A 192 11.72 -13.67 -19.69
N GLU A 193 12.40 -14.80 -19.66
CA GLU A 193 12.85 -15.51 -20.86
C GLU A 193 11.68 -15.94 -21.75
N LEU A 194 10.60 -16.45 -21.14
CA LEU A 194 9.39 -16.83 -21.86
C LEU A 194 8.73 -15.61 -22.52
N ILE A 195 8.55 -14.52 -21.77
CA ILE A 195 7.97 -13.27 -22.29
C ILE A 195 8.85 -12.72 -23.41
N ARG A 196 10.17 -12.70 -23.23
CA ARG A 196 11.13 -12.22 -24.24
C ARG A 196 11.11 -13.08 -25.51
N CYS A 197 10.93 -14.39 -25.39
CA CYS A 197 10.75 -15.27 -26.56
C CYS A 197 9.51 -14.86 -27.38
N LEU A 198 8.39 -14.55 -26.72
CA LEU A 198 7.19 -14.03 -27.40
C LEU A 198 7.43 -12.66 -28.03
N GLN A 199 8.13 -11.77 -27.33
CA GLN A 199 8.44 -10.41 -27.79
C GLN A 199 9.35 -10.39 -29.01
N GLN A 200 10.40 -11.24 -29.06
CA GLN A 200 11.30 -11.36 -30.19
C GLN A 200 10.59 -11.79 -31.49
N ARG A 201 9.43 -12.40 -31.37
CA ARG A 201 8.54 -12.78 -32.47
C ARG A 201 7.35 -11.85 -32.61
N TYR A 202 7.40 -10.65 -32.03
CA TYR A 202 6.32 -9.65 -32.10
C TYR A 202 4.96 -10.17 -31.62
N PHE A 203 4.95 -11.07 -30.66
CA PHE A 203 3.73 -11.68 -30.09
C PHE A 203 2.75 -12.26 -31.12
N VAL A 204 3.28 -12.77 -32.25
CA VAL A 204 2.45 -13.51 -33.21
C VAL A 204 2.10 -14.88 -32.65
N LYS A 205 1.00 -15.47 -33.15
CA LYS A 205 0.47 -16.73 -32.62
C LYS A 205 1.47 -17.90 -32.72
N GLU A 206 2.32 -17.90 -33.73
CA GLU A 206 3.39 -18.88 -33.93
C GLU A 206 4.48 -18.79 -32.86
N ALA A 207 4.65 -17.62 -32.21
CA ALA A 207 5.61 -17.42 -31.12
C ALA A 207 5.31 -18.31 -29.90
N VAL A 208 4.06 -18.67 -29.68
CA VAL A 208 3.66 -19.57 -28.60
C VAL A 208 4.32 -20.94 -28.77
N ALA A 209 4.34 -21.47 -29.99
CA ALA A 209 5.01 -22.73 -30.28
C ALA A 209 6.53 -22.65 -30.02
N ASP A 210 7.18 -21.51 -30.36
CA ASP A 210 8.60 -21.29 -30.10
C ASP A 210 8.89 -21.20 -28.58
N ALA A 211 8.07 -20.48 -27.83
CA ALA A 211 8.18 -20.37 -26.37
C ALA A 211 8.04 -21.73 -25.68
N LEU A 212 7.11 -22.57 -26.15
CA LEU A 212 6.93 -23.94 -25.64
C LEU A 212 8.08 -24.89 -26.04
N GLN A 213 8.99 -24.51 -26.96
CA GLN A 213 10.20 -25.27 -27.30
C GLN A 213 11.41 -24.89 -26.42
N LEU A 214 11.29 -23.91 -25.52
CA LEU A 214 12.38 -23.61 -24.58
C LEU A 214 12.80 -24.89 -23.83
N PRO A 215 14.12 -25.15 -23.66
CA PRO A 215 14.63 -26.43 -23.15
C PRO A 215 14.02 -26.83 -21.81
N TRP A 216 13.81 -25.87 -20.92
CA TRP A 216 13.25 -26.10 -19.60
C TRP A 216 11.73 -26.34 -19.64
N VAL A 217 11.00 -25.77 -20.63
CA VAL A 217 9.58 -26.07 -20.87
C VAL A 217 9.40 -27.50 -21.41
N GLN A 218 10.27 -27.94 -22.31
CA GLN A 218 10.22 -29.29 -22.87
C GLN A 218 10.45 -30.39 -21.82
N GLN A 219 11.21 -30.10 -20.78
CA GLN A 219 11.44 -31.02 -19.65
C GLN A 219 10.30 -31.02 -18.62
N ALA A 220 9.35 -30.10 -18.75
CA ALA A 220 8.25 -29.92 -17.82
C ALA A 220 7.21 -31.05 -17.90
N PRO A 221 6.51 -31.36 -16.79
CA PRO A 221 5.31 -32.20 -16.80
C PRO A 221 4.25 -31.69 -17.78
N ALA A 222 3.44 -32.57 -18.34
CA ALA A 222 2.42 -32.19 -19.33
C ALA A 222 1.43 -31.15 -18.79
N GLU A 223 0.95 -31.30 -17.55
CA GLU A 223 0.04 -30.38 -16.90
C GLU A 223 0.64 -28.96 -16.79
N SER A 224 1.91 -28.86 -16.42
CA SER A 224 2.57 -27.57 -16.31
C SER A 224 2.76 -26.90 -17.67
N ARG A 225 3.06 -27.69 -18.70
CA ARG A 225 3.13 -27.17 -20.08
C ARG A 225 1.79 -26.64 -20.57
N GLU A 226 0.70 -27.32 -20.26
CA GLU A 226 -0.65 -26.83 -20.57
C GLU A 226 -0.95 -25.50 -19.89
N LYS A 227 -0.57 -25.31 -18.61
CA LYS A 227 -0.69 -24.03 -17.93
C LYS A 227 0.12 -22.92 -18.60
N LEU A 228 1.38 -23.19 -18.95
CA LEU A 228 2.23 -22.25 -19.68
C LEU A 228 1.65 -21.90 -21.06
N GLU A 229 1.09 -22.86 -21.78
CA GLU A 229 0.43 -22.63 -23.07
C GLU A 229 -0.79 -21.68 -22.89
N VAL A 230 -1.60 -21.89 -21.86
CA VAL A 230 -2.73 -20.99 -21.53
C VAL A 230 -2.23 -19.56 -21.30
N VAL A 231 -1.18 -19.38 -20.51
CA VAL A 231 -0.59 -18.04 -20.24
C VAL A 231 -0.02 -17.43 -21.52
N CYS A 232 0.74 -18.17 -22.32
CA CYS A 232 1.30 -17.67 -23.59
C CYS A 232 0.20 -17.22 -24.56
N ASN A 233 -0.86 -18.03 -24.72
CA ASN A 233 -1.99 -17.68 -25.58
C ASN A 233 -2.72 -16.43 -25.03
N TYR A 234 -2.88 -16.30 -23.72
CA TYR A 234 -3.47 -15.11 -23.12
C TYR A 234 -2.63 -13.84 -23.38
N ILE A 235 -1.30 -13.94 -23.27
CA ILE A 235 -0.42 -12.82 -23.60
C ILE A 235 -0.64 -12.40 -25.06
N VAL A 236 -0.59 -13.35 -25.99
CA VAL A 236 -0.61 -13.08 -27.44
C VAL A 236 -2.00 -12.64 -27.92
N ASP A 237 -3.05 -13.34 -27.48
CA ASP A 237 -4.40 -13.13 -28.02
C ASP A 237 -5.17 -12.00 -27.30
N THR A 238 -4.75 -11.61 -26.07
CA THR A 238 -5.52 -10.66 -25.25
C THR A 238 -4.66 -9.56 -24.63
N LEU A 239 -3.65 -9.93 -23.82
CA LEU A 239 -2.97 -8.96 -22.96
C LEU A 239 -2.14 -7.96 -23.76
N TYR A 240 -1.26 -8.45 -24.65
CA TYR A 240 -0.46 -7.58 -25.50
C TYR A 240 -1.29 -6.71 -26.45
N PRO A 241 -2.32 -7.23 -27.16
CA PRO A 241 -3.23 -6.40 -27.92
C PRO A 241 -3.91 -5.29 -27.10
N ASN A 242 -4.32 -5.60 -25.86
CA ASN A 242 -4.93 -4.60 -24.98
C ASN A 242 -3.92 -3.53 -24.54
N LEU A 243 -2.66 -3.90 -24.29
CA LEU A 243 -1.59 -2.92 -23.99
C LEU A 243 -1.31 -1.98 -25.16
N LEU A 244 -1.35 -2.48 -26.40
CA LEU A 244 -1.20 -1.61 -27.58
C LEU A 244 -2.32 -0.57 -27.71
N LEU A 245 -3.49 -0.86 -27.13
CA LEU A 245 -4.62 0.07 -27.09
C LEU A 245 -4.46 1.21 -26.04
N THR A 246 -3.37 1.25 -25.29
CA THR A 246 -3.01 2.39 -24.42
C THR A 246 -3.08 3.73 -25.20
N LYS A 247 -2.82 3.70 -26.49
CA LYS A 247 -3.01 4.86 -27.39
C LYS A 247 -4.41 5.49 -27.32
N GLN A 248 -5.42 4.72 -26.87
CA GLN A 248 -6.79 5.20 -26.69
C GLN A 248 -6.89 6.28 -25.59
N GLU A 249 -5.97 6.33 -24.64
CA GLU A 249 -5.94 7.36 -23.61
C GLU A 249 -5.94 8.77 -24.22
N ILE A 250 -5.12 8.99 -25.25
CA ILE A 250 -5.09 10.27 -25.99
C ILE A 250 -6.17 10.34 -27.06
N THR A 251 -6.34 9.30 -27.88
CA THR A 251 -7.29 9.35 -28.99
C THR A 251 -8.72 9.48 -28.50
N ASN A 252 -9.10 8.83 -27.41
CA ASN A 252 -10.44 8.97 -26.83
C ASN A 252 -10.61 10.31 -26.10
N MET A 253 -9.55 10.88 -25.51
CA MET A 253 -9.60 12.23 -24.97
C MET A 253 -9.91 13.25 -26.10
N LEU A 254 -9.23 13.15 -27.23
CA LEU A 254 -9.49 14.02 -28.42
C LEU A 254 -10.92 13.83 -28.97
N ARG A 255 -11.38 12.57 -29.10
CA ARG A 255 -12.76 12.26 -29.47
C ARG A 255 -13.79 12.87 -28.51
N GLY A 256 -13.47 12.83 -27.19
CA GLY A 256 -14.30 13.42 -26.14
C GLY A 256 -14.42 14.94 -26.31
N PHE A 257 -13.38 15.67 -26.77
CA PHE A 257 -13.43 17.08 -27.08
C PHE A 257 -14.31 17.36 -28.31
N GLU A 258 -14.39 16.42 -29.26
CA GLU A 258 -15.31 16.52 -30.42
C GLU A 258 -16.76 16.12 -30.06
N GLY A 259 -17.01 15.71 -28.79
CA GLY A 259 -18.34 15.28 -28.32
C GLY A 259 -18.73 13.87 -28.75
N GLU A 260 -17.78 13.06 -29.18
CA GLU A 260 -18.01 11.65 -29.53
C GLU A 260 -18.20 10.76 -28.29
N TYR A 261 -18.87 9.62 -28.51
CA TYR A 261 -19.09 8.63 -27.49
C TYR A 261 -17.78 7.90 -27.13
N ILE A 262 -17.49 7.82 -25.83
CA ILE A 262 -16.38 7.04 -25.27
C ILE A 262 -16.92 5.78 -24.63
N GLU A 263 -16.38 4.63 -25.03
CA GLU A 263 -16.78 3.32 -24.51
C GLU A 263 -16.62 3.23 -23.00
N PRO A 264 -17.61 2.67 -22.28
CA PRO A 264 -17.49 2.43 -20.84
C PRO A 264 -16.53 1.27 -20.54
N GLY A 265 -15.86 1.34 -19.40
CA GLY A 265 -14.97 0.29 -18.93
C GLY A 265 -14.92 0.16 -17.41
N PRO A 266 -14.39 -0.96 -16.88
CA PRO A 266 -14.05 -1.09 -15.47
C PRO A 266 -12.76 -0.30 -15.15
N SER A 267 -12.55 0.02 -13.87
CA SER A 267 -11.29 0.54 -13.34
C SER A 267 -10.92 -0.20 -12.05
N GLY A 268 -9.65 -0.24 -11.75
CA GLY A 268 -9.11 -0.96 -10.59
C GLY A 268 -7.59 -1.00 -10.64
N ALA A 269 -6.99 -2.03 -10.04
CA ALA A 269 -5.54 -2.24 -10.00
C ALA A 269 -5.13 -3.39 -10.96
N PRO A 270 -4.60 -3.08 -12.16
CA PRO A 270 -4.19 -4.11 -13.11
C PRO A 270 -3.13 -5.06 -12.54
N SER A 271 -2.20 -4.57 -11.74
CA SER A 271 -1.10 -5.34 -11.14
C SER A 271 -1.53 -6.31 -10.03
N SER A 272 -2.76 -6.17 -9.51
CA SER A 272 -3.30 -7.00 -8.42
C SER A 272 -4.25 -8.09 -8.93
N GLY A 273 -3.86 -8.81 -9.98
CA GLY A 273 -4.69 -9.83 -10.61
C GLY A 273 -5.87 -9.25 -11.42
N GLY A 274 -5.73 -8.01 -11.89
CA GLY A 274 -6.73 -7.25 -12.62
C GLY A 274 -6.34 -6.96 -14.08
N ALA A 275 -5.60 -7.83 -14.75
CA ALA A 275 -5.19 -7.61 -16.14
C ALA A 275 -6.38 -7.53 -17.13
N ASP A 276 -7.55 -8.03 -16.77
CA ASP A 276 -8.80 -7.90 -17.51
C ASP A 276 -9.41 -6.49 -17.48
N LEU A 277 -8.88 -5.62 -16.60
CA LEU A 277 -9.21 -4.20 -16.57
C LEU A 277 -8.66 -3.44 -17.79
N LEU A 278 -7.73 -4.01 -18.55
CA LEU A 278 -7.21 -3.44 -19.78
C LEU A 278 -8.16 -3.69 -20.97
N PRO A 279 -8.15 -2.84 -22.01
CA PRO A 279 -7.31 -1.64 -22.21
C PRO A 279 -7.77 -0.44 -21.40
N THR A 280 -6.88 0.56 -21.20
CA THR A 280 -7.19 1.89 -20.67
C THR A 280 -7.80 2.82 -21.73
N GLY A 281 -8.10 4.06 -21.37
CA GLY A 281 -8.71 5.06 -22.25
C GLY A 281 -10.24 5.00 -22.30
N ARG A 282 -10.88 4.31 -21.36
CA ARG A 282 -12.32 4.12 -21.28
C ARG A 282 -12.98 5.00 -20.23
N ASN A 283 -14.31 5.09 -20.31
CA ASN A 283 -15.13 5.89 -19.41
C ASN A 283 -15.68 5.03 -18.26
N PHE A 284 -15.03 5.04 -17.09
CA PHE A 284 -15.40 4.21 -15.96
C PHE A 284 -16.86 4.37 -15.54
N TYR A 285 -17.56 3.25 -15.39
CA TYR A 285 -19.00 3.22 -15.06
C TYR A 285 -19.30 3.19 -13.54
N GLY A 286 -18.31 2.91 -12.70
CA GLY A 286 -18.46 2.86 -11.24
C GLY A 286 -18.79 1.47 -10.68
N VAL A 287 -18.90 1.41 -9.36
CA VAL A 287 -19.31 0.22 -8.59
C VAL A 287 -20.61 0.52 -7.87
N ASP A 288 -21.55 -0.43 -7.79
CA ASP A 288 -22.76 -0.29 -6.98
C ASP A 288 -22.43 -0.49 -5.49
N PRO A 289 -22.43 0.56 -4.66
CA PRO A 289 -22.04 0.44 -3.26
C PRO A 289 -23.01 -0.40 -2.41
N ARG A 290 -24.17 -0.74 -2.95
CA ARG A 290 -25.14 -1.64 -2.28
C ARG A 290 -24.74 -3.12 -2.35
N CYS A 291 -23.73 -3.43 -3.17
CA CYS A 291 -23.14 -4.75 -3.31
C CYS A 291 -21.86 -4.95 -2.49
N LEU A 292 -21.46 -3.95 -1.70
CA LEU A 292 -20.21 -3.99 -0.92
C LEU A 292 -20.47 -4.26 0.57
N PRO A 293 -19.71 -5.20 1.19
CA PRO A 293 -18.71 -6.07 0.57
C PRO A 293 -19.34 -7.19 -0.26
N THR A 294 -18.62 -7.64 -1.30
CA THR A 294 -19.01 -8.85 -2.03
C THR A 294 -18.69 -10.12 -1.21
N PRO A 295 -19.25 -11.30 -1.55
CA PRO A 295 -18.91 -12.55 -0.86
C PRO A 295 -17.40 -12.89 -0.90
N ALA A 296 -16.71 -12.62 -2.00
CA ALA A 296 -15.27 -12.84 -2.09
C ALA A 296 -14.48 -11.86 -1.19
N ALA A 297 -14.85 -10.58 -1.19
CA ALA A 297 -14.25 -9.59 -0.31
C ALA A 297 -14.53 -9.87 1.18
N TRP A 298 -15.66 -10.52 1.48
CA TRP A 298 -15.98 -10.95 2.84
C TRP A 298 -14.95 -11.93 3.39
N GLU A 299 -14.53 -12.91 2.60
CA GLU A 299 -13.53 -13.90 3.05
C GLU A 299 -12.15 -13.24 3.28
N ILE A 300 -11.73 -12.32 2.40
CA ILE A 300 -10.48 -11.57 2.60
C ILE A 300 -10.56 -10.67 3.84
N GLY A 301 -11.67 -9.96 4.02
CA GLY A 301 -11.86 -9.10 5.20
C GLY A 301 -11.88 -9.88 6.52
N LYS A 302 -12.36 -11.14 6.51
CA LYS A 302 -12.22 -12.04 7.66
C LYS A 302 -10.76 -12.38 7.95
N THR A 303 -10.00 -12.73 6.92
CA THR A 303 -8.58 -13.03 7.07
C THR A 303 -7.80 -11.84 7.63
N LEU A 304 -8.04 -10.62 7.10
CA LEU A 304 -7.46 -9.38 7.64
C LEU A 304 -7.81 -9.19 9.13
N GLY A 305 -9.11 -9.36 9.48
CA GLY A 305 -9.57 -9.21 10.85
C GLY A 305 -9.01 -10.26 11.81
N ASP A 306 -8.84 -11.50 11.37
CA ASP A 306 -8.21 -12.54 12.19
C ASP A 306 -6.72 -12.25 12.39
N GLN A 307 -5.99 -11.91 11.33
CA GLN A 307 -4.55 -11.62 11.40
C GLN A 307 -4.22 -10.42 12.31
N VAL A 308 -4.99 -9.35 12.24
CA VAL A 308 -4.74 -8.18 13.10
C VAL A 308 -4.98 -8.51 14.58
N VAL A 309 -6.01 -9.29 14.89
CA VAL A 309 -6.31 -9.70 16.27
C VAL A 309 -5.24 -10.69 16.77
N GLU A 310 -4.87 -11.68 15.97
CA GLU A 310 -3.85 -12.68 16.30
C GLU A 310 -2.49 -12.02 16.54
N ARG A 311 -2.08 -11.10 15.66
CA ARG A 311 -0.84 -10.35 15.80
C ARG A 311 -0.81 -9.52 17.09
N PHE A 312 -1.89 -8.78 17.37
CA PHE A 312 -1.99 -7.99 18.60
C PHE A 312 -1.92 -8.88 19.86
N ILE A 313 -2.59 -10.03 19.86
CA ILE A 313 -2.53 -10.98 20.97
C ILE A 313 -1.11 -11.53 21.16
N ALA A 314 -0.41 -11.80 20.06
CA ALA A 314 0.98 -12.27 20.11
C ALA A 314 1.92 -11.22 20.71
N GLU A 315 1.67 -9.93 20.44
CA GLU A 315 2.47 -8.81 20.94
C GLU A 315 2.10 -8.36 22.37
N GLU A 316 0.80 -8.36 22.72
CA GLU A 316 0.29 -7.75 23.97
C GLU A 316 -0.30 -8.76 24.97
N GLY A 317 -0.59 -10.00 24.54
CA GLY A 317 -1.10 -11.07 25.41
C GLY A 317 -2.59 -11.01 25.74
N HIS A 318 -3.34 -10.08 25.16
CA HIS A 318 -4.79 -9.94 25.35
C HIS A 318 -5.50 -9.49 24.06
N TYR A 319 -6.85 -9.54 24.03
CA TYR A 319 -7.61 -9.04 22.91
C TYR A 319 -7.57 -7.50 22.86
N PRO A 320 -7.53 -6.86 21.65
CA PRO A 320 -7.77 -5.43 21.53
C PRO A 320 -9.22 -5.11 21.83
N GLU A 321 -9.48 -4.03 22.55
CA GLU A 321 -10.86 -3.56 22.79
C GLU A 321 -11.32 -2.59 21.68
N ASN A 322 -10.40 -1.75 21.18
CA ASN A 322 -10.69 -0.67 20.22
C ASN A 322 -9.71 -0.66 19.03
N ILE A 323 -10.26 -0.65 17.83
CA ILE A 323 -9.49 -0.52 16.59
C ILE A 323 -9.94 0.73 15.82
N GLY A 324 -8.98 1.56 15.38
CA GLY A 324 -9.20 2.65 14.44
C GLY A 324 -8.87 2.19 13.02
N MET A 325 -9.79 2.34 12.08
CA MET A 325 -9.58 1.93 10.68
C MET A 325 -9.77 3.11 9.72
N VAL A 326 -8.87 3.25 8.76
CA VAL A 326 -8.98 4.24 7.67
C VAL A 326 -9.74 3.66 6.49
N PHE A 327 -10.73 4.41 5.98
CA PHE A 327 -11.59 3.98 4.87
C PHE A 327 -11.50 4.94 3.69
N TRP A 328 -10.98 4.44 2.58
CA TRP A 328 -10.98 5.16 1.31
C TRP A 328 -11.99 4.59 0.33
N SER A 329 -12.59 5.47 -0.45
CA SER A 329 -13.54 5.09 -1.51
C SER A 329 -12.88 4.22 -2.58
N GLY A 330 -11.72 4.65 -3.08
CA GLY A 330 -10.98 3.95 -4.12
C GLY A 330 -10.60 2.52 -3.71
N ALA A 331 -9.99 2.35 -2.56
CA ALA A 331 -9.61 1.03 -2.02
C ALA A 331 -10.81 0.08 -1.92
N ASN A 332 -11.95 0.57 -1.41
CA ASN A 332 -13.16 -0.25 -1.31
C ASN A 332 -13.86 -0.52 -2.66
N MET A 333 -13.64 0.33 -3.68
CA MET A 333 -14.11 0.05 -5.05
C MET A 333 -13.26 -1.03 -5.72
N ARG A 334 -11.92 -0.94 -5.63
CA ARG A 334 -10.98 -1.91 -6.21
C ARG A 334 -11.07 -3.28 -5.55
N SER A 335 -11.07 -3.30 -4.21
CA SER A 335 -11.12 -4.53 -3.40
C SER A 335 -12.53 -5.10 -3.22
N HIS A 336 -13.55 -4.47 -3.83
CA HIS A 336 -14.96 -4.83 -3.64
C HIS A 336 -15.42 -4.86 -2.18
N GLY A 337 -14.81 -4.01 -1.31
CA GLY A 337 -15.24 -3.79 0.05
C GLY A 337 -14.54 -4.62 1.12
N GLN A 338 -13.28 -5.01 0.94
CA GLN A 338 -12.53 -5.79 1.95
C GLN A 338 -12.45 -5.10 3.30
N CYS A 339 -12.14 -3.78 3.37
CA CYS A 339 -12.13 -3.05 4.64
C CYS A 339 -13.53 -2.99 5.29
N ILE A 340 -14.59 -2.91 4.48
CA ILE A 340 -15.97 -2.96 4.98
C ILE A 340 -16.28 -4.33 5.58
N ALA A 341 -15.82 -5.40 4.94
CA ALA A 341 -15.95 -6.77 5.45
C ALA A 341 -15.22 -6.94 6.79
N GLU A 342 -13.99 -6.48 6.87
CA GLU A 342 -13.17 -6.52 8.09
C GLU A 342 -13.85 -5.76 9.25
N PHE A 343 -14.34 -4.54 9.01
CA PHE A 343 -15.08 -3.75 9.98
C PHE A 343 -16.29 -4.52 10.53
N LEU A 344 -17.09 -5.11 9.65
CA LEU A 344 -18.25 -5.90 10.04
C LEU A 344 -17.85 -7.15 10.84
N TYR A 345 -16.84 -7.87 10.36
CA TYR A 345 -16.38 -9.11 10.96
C TYR A 345 -15.77 -8.89 12.35
N LEU A 346 -14.97 -7.85 12.55
CA LEU A 346 -14.42 -7.51 13.87
C LEU A 346 -15.50 -7.31 14.92
N MET A 347 -16.63 -6.70 14.56
CA MET A 347 -17.81 -6.56 15.44
C MET A 347 -18.66 -7.83 15.53
N GLY A 348 -18.33 -8.88 14.80
CA GLY A 348 -19.11 -10.12 14.75
C GLY A 348 -20.45 -9.97 14.04
N ILE A 349 -20.50 -9.20 12.96
CA ILE A 349 -21.67 -8.99 12.11
C ILE A 349 -21.33 -9.45 10.69
N ARG A 350 -22.24 -10.13 10.02
CA ARG A 350 -22.08 -10.54 8.61
C ARG A 350 -23.19 -10.02 7.71
N PRO A 351 -22.90 -9.73 6.42
CA PRO A 351 -23.92 -9.30 5.46
C PRO A 351 -24.80 -10.47 5.03
N LYS A 352 -26.09 -10.16 4.79
CA LYS A 352 -27.04 -11.06 4.12
C LYS A 352 -27.26 -10.55 2.70
N TYR A 353 -27.06 -11.44 1.73
CA TYR A 353 -27.26 -11.10 0.32
C TYR A 353 -28.65 -11.47 -0.16
N GLN A 354 -29.17 -10.68 -1.10
CA GLN A 354 -30.42 -10.98 -1.78
C GLN A 354 -30.22 -12.20 -2.70
N SER A 355 -31.15 -13.14 -2.68
CA SER A 355 -31.09 -14.32 -3.55
C SER A 355 -30.94 -13.91 -5.02
N GLY A 356 -29.95 -14.51 -5.71
CA GLY A 356 -29.64 -14.23 -7.11
C GLY A 356 -29.01 -12.86 -7.39
N SER A 357 -28.52 -12.15 -6.35
CA SER A 357 -27.90 -10.84 -6.48
C SER A 357 -26.77 -10.68 -5.45
N LEU A 358 -25.80 -9.80 -5.75
CA LEU A 358 -24.75 -9.40 -4.79
C LEU A 358 -25.22 -8.30 -3.83
N ARG A 359 -26.45 -7.80 -3.96
CA ARG A 359 -26.94 -6.72 -3.10
C ARG A 359 -27.16 -7.20 -1.68
N ILE A 360 -26.71 -6.39 -0.72
CA ILE A 360 -26.94 -6.62 0.70
C ILE A 360 -28.37 -6.20 1.02
N ASN A 361 -29.17 -7.13 1.56
CA ASN A 361 -30.55 -6.89 1.99
C ASN A 361 -30.72 -6.91 3.51
N GLY A 362 -29.68 -7.20 4.28
CA GLY A 362 -29.69 -7.23 5.74
C GLY A 362 -28.34 -7.54 6.34
N LEU A 363 -28.31 -7.55 7.66
CA LEU A 363 -27.16 -7.95 8.48
C LEU A 363 -27.59 -9.07 9.43
N GLU A 364 -26.63 -9.89 9.82
CA GLU A 364 -26.82 -10.97 10.80
C GLU A 364 -25.71 -10.94 11.84
N VAL A 365 -26.10 -11.14 13.08
CA VAL A 365 -25.16 -11.27 14.21
C VAL A 365 -24.51 -12.66 14.14
N ILE A 366 -23.21 -12.73 14.15
CA ILE A 366 -22.44 -13.96 14.29
C ILE A 366 -22.47 -14.35 15.77
N PRO A 367 -22.99 -15.54 16.14
CA PRO A 367 -23.00 -15.99 17.53
C PRO A 367 -21.56 -16.07 18.10
N LEU A 368 -21.35 -15.74 19.37
CA LEU A 368 -20.02 -15.79 20.02
C LEU A 368 -19.38 -17.17 19.93
N MET A 369 -20.18 -18.25 19.97
CA MET A 369 -19.67 -19.63 19.77
C MET A 369 -19.09 -19.88 18.37
N GLU A 370 -19.58 -19.16 17.36
CA GLU A 370 -19.06 -19.22 15.98
C GLU A 370 -17.89 -18.24 15.84
N LEU A 371 -18.00 -17.03 16.40
CA LEU A 371 -17.00 -15.98 16.35
C LEU A 371 -15.70 -16.37 17.08
N LYS A 372 -15.81 -17.11 18.19
CA LYS A 372 -14.71 -17.63 19.05
C LYS A 372 -13.82 -16.56 19.67
N ARG A 373 -14.23 -15.32 19.69
CA ARG A 373 -13.55 -14.17 20.30
C ARG A 373 -14.56 -13.11 20.73
N PRO A 374 -14.16 -12.12 21.53
CA PRO A 374 -14.98 -10.96 21.80
C PRO A 374 -15.36 -10.18 20.53
N ARG A 375 -16.45 -9.40 20.61
CA ARG A 375 -16.77 -8.36 19.61
C ARG A 375 -15.87 -7.17 19.86
N ILE A 376 -15.05 -6.84 18.87
CA ILE A 376 -14.11 -5.72 18.93
C ILE A 376 -14.84 -4.45 18.52
N ASP A 377 -14.62 -3.37 19.26
CA ASP A 377 -15.16 -2.06 18.92
C ASP A 377 -14.29 -1.39 17.84
N VAL A 378 -14.89 -0.91 16.76
CA VAL A 378 -14.15 -0.35 15.63
C VAL A 378 -14.63 1.06 15.33
N THR A 379 -13.69 2.00 15.24
CA THR A 379 -13.93 3.37 14.82
C THR A 379 -13.42 3.56 13.39
N ALA A 380 -14.31 3.86 12.46
CA ALA A 380 -13.98 4.14 11.07
C ALA A 380 -13.66 5.62 10.86
N ARG A 381 -12.49 5.94 10.32
CA ARG A 381 -12.11 7.24 9.79
C ARG A 381 -12.28 7.22 8.26
N ILE A 382 -13.38 7.74 7.79
CA ILE A 382 -13.71 7.77 6.37
C ILE A 382 -13.18 9.02 5.68
N SER A 383 -12.77 8.90 4.42
CA SER A 383 -12.41 10.06 3.58
C SER A 383 -13.64 10.82 3.05
N GLY A 384 -13.42 12.05 2.60
CA GLY A 384 -14.45 12.83 1.96
C GLY A 384 -15.05 12.16 0.71
N LEU A 385 -14.21 11.48 -0.09
CA LEU A 385 -14.66 10.69 -1.23
C LEU A 385 -15.54 9.50 -0.80
N PHE A 386 -15.26 8.89 0.35
CA PHE A 386 -16.05 7.76 0.86
C PHE A 386 -17.48 8.18 1.22
N HIS A 387 -17.64 9.27 1.97
CA HIS A 387 -19.01 9.72 2.34
C HIS A 387 -19.83 10.17 1.12
N ASP A 388 -19.20 10.70 0.08
CA ASP A 388 -19.88 11.13 -1.13
C ASP A 388 -20.31 9.96 -2.02
N THR A 389 -19.46 8.93 -2.13
CA THR A 389 -19.68 7.83 -3.08
C THR A 389 -20.35 6.62 -2.46
N MET A 390 -20.26 6.43 -1.13
CA MET A 390 -20.71 5.22 -0.41
C MET A 390 -21.73 5.48 0.71
N PRO A 391 -22.76 6.34 0.53
CA PRO A 391 -23.70 6.67 1.61
C PRO A 391 -24.49 5.45 2.10
N SER A 392 -24.77 4.44 1.26
CA SER A 392 -25.44 3.20 1.66
C SER A 392 -24.55 2.33 2.55
N VAL A 393 -23.24 2.33 2.32
CA VAL A 393 -22.27 1.58 3.11
C VAL A 393 -22.18 2.17 4.53
N MET A 394 -22.12 3.49 4.67
CA MET A 394 -22.13 4.12 5.99
C MET A 394 -23.36 3.74 6.81
N GLN A 395 -24.54 3.56 6.16
CA GLN A 395 -25.74 3.07 6.84
C GLN A 395 -25.62 1.60 7.27
N VAL A 396 -24.97 0.77 6.46
CA VAL A 396 -24.69 -0.62 6.80
C VAL A 396 -23.73 -0.68 7.99
N MET A 397 -22.66 0.12 7.99
CA MET A 397 -21.70 0.21 9.09
C MET A 397 -22.38 0.67 10.40
N ASP A 398 -23.12 1.76 10.35
CA ASP A 398 -23.87 2.27 11.51
C ASP A 398 -24.86 1.24 12.08
N LYS A 399 -25.59 0.55 11.19
CA LYS A 399 -26.50 -0.52 11.60
C LYS A 399 -25.78 -1.70 12.24
N ALA A 400 -24.60 -2.04 11.78
CA ALA A 400 -23.77 -3.11 12.35
C ALA A 400 -23.37 -2.78 13.79
N VAL A 401 -22.93 -1.53 14.05
CA VAL A 401 -22.62 -1.04 15.40
C VAL A 401 -23.82 -1.20 16.33
N LEU A 402 -25.00 -0.77 15.89
CA LEU A 402 -26.22 -0.86 16.68
C LEU A 402 -26.59 -2.31 16.98
N LEU A 403 -26.52 -3.20 15.97
CA LEU A 403 -26.79 -4.62 16.15
C LEU A 403 -25.84 -5.31 17.12
N ALA A 404 -24.53 -4.98 17.07
CA ALA A 404 -23.54 -5.50 18.01
C ALA A 404 -23.81 -5.00 19.45
N ALA A 405 -24.14 -3.71 19.61
CA ALA A 405 -24.41 -3.09 20.90
C ALA A 405 -25.71 -3.61 21.57
N GLU A 406 -26.69 -4.04 20.77
CA GLU A 406 -27.98 -4.57 21.24
C GLU A 406 -27.87 -6.00 21.79
N GLN A 407 -26.74 -6.71 21.56
CA GLN A 407 -26.56 -8.07 22.06
C GLN A 407 -26.39 -8.05 23.59
N ASP A 408 -27.18 -8.86 24.31
CA ASP A 408 -27.07 -9.00 25.75
C ASP A 408 -25.95 -9.96 26.14
N GLU A 409 -24.72 -9.48 26.03
CA GLU A 409 -23.46 -10.20 26.24
C GLU A 409 -22.64 -9.53 27.35
N PRO A 410 -21.78 -10.28 28.07
CA PRO A 410 -20.86 -9.72 29.07
C PRO A 410 -19.92 -8.67 28.47
N ASP A 411 -19.47 -7.72 29.28
CA ASP A 411 -18.61 -6.61 28.87
C ASP A 411 -17.25 -7.07 28.33
N ASP A 412 -16.71 -8.19 28.80
CA ASP A 412 -15.45 -8.82 28.37
C ASP A 412 -15.61 -9.60 27.06
N LEU A 413 -16.84 -9.83 26.59
CA LEU A 413 -17.16 -10.49 25.34
C LEU A 413 -17.78 -9.58 24.28
N ASN A 414 -18.16 -8.34 24.65
CA ASN A 414 -18.72 -7.35 23.73
C ASN A 414 -18.23 -5.93 24.06
N PHE A 415 -17.08 -5.56 23.53
CA PHE A 415 -16.50 -4.24 23.75
C PHE A 415 -17.30 -3.12 23.08
N VAL A 416 -18.05 -3.41 22.01
CA VAL A 416 -18.93 -2.42 21.36
C VAL A 416 -20.02 -1.97 22.34
N ARG A 417 -20.71 -2.92 22.98
CA ARG A 417 -21.75 -2.65 23.98
C ARG A 417 -21.18 -1.95 25.21
N LYS A 418 -20.07 -2.49 25.76
CA LYS A 418 -19.37 -1.94 26.92
C LYS A 418 -19.11 -0.44 26.76
N HIS A 419 -18.44 -0.05 25.69
CA HIS A 419 -18.05 1.34 25.48
C HIS A 419 -19.23 2.26 25.18
N ILE A 420 -20.25 1.78 24.44
CA ILE A 420 -21.46 2.57 24.20
C ILE A 420 -22.20 2.82 25.53
N GLN A 421 -22.27 1.84 26.42
CA GLN A 421 -22.92 2.02 27.72
C GLN A 421 -22.15 2.98 28.64
N GLU A 422 -20.82 2.91 28.63
CA GLU A 422 -19.94 3.82 29.39
C GLU A 422 -20.10 5.25 28.89
N ASP A 423 -19.98 5.47 27.56
CA ASP A 423 -20.13 6.77 26.92
C ASP A 423 -21.56 7.35 27.14
N THR A 424 -22.59 6.50 27.12
CA THR A 424 -23.97 6.92 27.37
C THR A 424 -24.12 7.48 28.78
N ARG A 425 -23.63 6.75 29.80
CA ARG A 425 -23.66 7.18 31.20
C ARG A 425 -22.92 8.50 31.42
N GLU A 426 -21.79 8.67 30.74
CA GLU A 426 -21.03 9.91 30.81
C GLU A 426 -21.77 11.09 30.20
N LEU A 427 -22.38 10.95 29.01
CA LEU A 427 -23.20 11.99 28.37
C LEU A 427 -24.42 12.35 29.17
N GLU A 428 -25.09 11.38 29.82
CA GLU A 428 -26.21 11.65 30.75
C GLU A 428 -25.76 12.46 31.96
N GLN A 429 -24.62 12.10 32.58
CA GLN A 429 -24.13 12.72 33.81
C GLN A 429 -23.50 14.09 33.57
N GLN A 430 -22.70 14.23 32.52
CA GLN A 430 -21.94 15.47 32.28
C GLN A 430 -22.70 16.50 31.46
N GLU A 431 -23.47 16.04 30.47
CA GLU A 431 -24.20 16.92 29.54
C GLU A 431 -25.70 16.96 29.81
N GLY A 432 -26.22 16.16 30.74
CA GLY A 432 -27.64 16.09 31.07
C GLY A 432 -28.52 15.58 29.92
N MET A 433 -27.94 14.79 29.02
CA MET A 433 -28.66 14.27 27.85
C MET A 433 -29.71 13.24 28.26
N GLU A 434 -30.82 13.22 27.53
CA GLU A 434 -31.84 12.17 27.67
C GLU A 434 -31.26 10.84 27.13
N HIS A 435 -31.59 9.72 27.82
CA HIS A 435 -30.98 8.40 27.58
C HIS A 435 -30.92 7.99 26.10
N ALA A 436 -32.02 8.10 25.36
CA ALA A 436 -32.07 7.68 23.97
C ALA A 436 -31.15 8.55 23.06
N ALA A 437 -31.05 9.85 23.37
CA ALA A 437 -30.18 10.77 22.67
C ALA A 437 -28.69 10.51 23.01
N ALA A 438 -28.36 10.28 24.28
CA ALA A 438 -27.04 9.95 24.77
C ALA A 438 -26.57 8.63 24.18
N TRP A 439 -27.39 7.59 24.21
CA TRP A 439 -27.07 6.28 23.63
C TRP A 439 -26.82 6.36 22.11
N ARG A 440 -27.69 7.10 21.39
CA ARG A 440 -27.50 7.30 19.96
C ARG A 440 -26.21 8.07 19.66
N GLN A 441 -25.84 9.07 20.42
CA GLN A 441 -24.61 9.81 20.27
C GLN A 441 -23.40 8.93 20.60
N ALA A 442 -23.47 8.18 21.71
CA ALA A 442 -22.42 7.22 22.10
C ALA A 442 -22.16 6.14 21.07
N ALA A 443 -23.17 5.78 20.26
CA ALA A 443 -23.06 4.73 19.24
C ALA A 443 -22.40 5.17 17.92
N PHE A 444 -22.05 6.45 17.72
CA PHE A 444 -21.33 6.83 16.50
C PHE A 444 -19.94 6.22 16.44
N ARG A 445 -19.66 5.51 15.33
CA ARG A 445 -18.35 4.88 15.03
C ARG A 445 -17.81 5.24 13.65
N VAL A 446 -18.60 5.95 12.83
CA VAL A 446 -18.18 6.42 11.51
C VAL A 446 -17.96 7.93 11.60
N PHE A 447 -16.70 8.32 11.47
CA PHE A 447 -16.24 9.71 11.53
C PHE A 447 -15.47 10.07 10.26
N GLY A 448 -15.59 11.31 9.82
CA GLY A 448 -14.94 11.77 8.59
C GLY A 448 -14.88 13.28 8.49
N ASP A 449 -14.58 13.74 7.29
CA ASP A 449 -14.51 15.16 6.95
C ASP A 449 -15.92 15.78 6.94
N ALA A 450 -16.01 17.10 7.03
CA ALA A 450 -17.28 17.80 6.81
C ALA A 450 -17.78 17.58 5.37
N GLN A 451 -19.10 17.65 5.20
CA GLN A 451 -19.66 17.51 3.85
C GLN A 451 -19.09 18.58 2.89
N GLY A 452 -18.57 18.13 1.76
CA GLY A 452 -17.98 19.00 0.73
C GLY A 452 -16.52 19.38 0.99
N THR A 453 -15.87 18.80 2.00
CA THR A 453 -14.44 18.93 2.25
C THR A 453 -13.73 17.59 2.04
N TYR A 454 -12.44 17.64 1.71
CA TYR A 454 -11.60 16.48 1.45
C TYR A 454 -10.24 16.66 2.12
N GLY A 455 -9.66 15.55 2.61
CA GLY A 455 -8.39 15.51 3.29
C GLY A 455 -8.53 15.46 4.82
N ALA A 456 -7.41 15.37 5.52
CA ALA A 456 -7.35 15.31 6.97
C ALA A 456 -6.75 16.57 7.62
N GLY A 457 -6.30 17.53 6.80
CA GLY A 457 -5.66 18.77 7.23
C GLY A 457 -4.20 18.62 7.67
N VAL A 458 -3.73 17.39 7.90
CA VAL A 458 -2.39 17.10 8.44
C VAL A 458 -1.28 17.45 7.45
N ALA A 459 -1.38 17.02 6.19
CA ALA A 459 -0.37 17.30 5.17
C ALA A 459 -0.15 18.82 5.01
N ALA A 460 -1.25 19.59 4.87
CA ALA A 460 -1.18 21.04 4.76
C ALA A 460 -0.57 21.73 6.00
N LEU A 461 -0.83 21.19 7.20
CA LEU A 461 -0.20 21.71 8.42
C LEU A 461 1.32 21.47 8.40
N LEU A 462 1.73 20.24 8.09
CA LEU A 462 3.15 19.88 8.05
C LEU A 462 3.91 20.66 6.96
N GLU A 463 3.34 20.80 5.78
CA GLU A 463 3.91 21.60 4.68
C GLU A 463 4.02 23.10 5.02
N SER A 464 3.07 23.64 5.76
CA SER A 464 3.11 25.05 6.18
C SER A 464 4.14 25.32 7.27
N LYS A 465 4.75 24.28 7.87
CA LYS A 465 5.69 24.34 9.01
C LYS A 465 5.12 24.99 10.28
N ASN A 466 3.81 25.24 10.34
CA ASN A 466 3.12 25.92 11.44
C ASN A 466 2.71 24.93 12.54
N TRP A 467 3.61 24.08 12.96
CA TRP A 467 3.41 23.13 14.06
C TRP A 467 4.68 23.07 14.92
N GLU A 468 4.51 22.90 16.21
CA GLU A 468 5.62 22.81 17.17
C GLU A 468 5.67 21.45 17.85
N THR A 469 4.49 20.88 18.11
CA THR A 469 4.35 19.60 18.84
C THR A 469 3.37 18.66 18.13
N ILE A 470 3.36 17.40 18.55
CA ILE A 470 2.39 16.42 18.08
C ILE A 470 0.93 16.81 18.41
N ASP A 471 0.73 17.66 19.43
CA ASP A 471 -0.61 18.13 19.82
C ASP A 471 -1.23 19.02 18.74
N ASP A 472 -0.43 19.81 18.03
CA ASP A 472 -0.90 20.63 16.90
C ASP A 472 -1.42 19.76 15.76
N ILE A 473 -0.71 18.65 15.47
CA ILE A 473 -1.09 17.68 14.46
C ILE A 473 -2.39 16.97 14.88
N ALA A 474 -2.47 16.53 16.12
CA ALA A 474 -3.63 15.87 16.70
C ALA A 474 -4.88 16.77 16.69
N ASP A 475 -4.74 18.04 17.04
CA ASP A 475 -5.86 18.99 17.07
C ASP A 475 -6.42 19.24 15.67
N VAL A 476 -5.57 19.38 14.67
CA VAL A 476 -6.00 19.50 13.26
C VAL A 476 -6.71 18.23 12.81
N TYR A 477 -6.13 17.05 13.07
CA TYR A 477 -6.73 15.77 12.71
C TYR A 477 -8.11 15.57 13.34
N VAL A 478 -8.23 15.84 14.64
CA VAL A 478 -9.50 15.74 15.38
C VAL A 478 -10.53 16.73 14.87
N ARG A 479 -10.12 17.96 14.56
CA ARG A 479 -11.00 19.00 14.04
C ARG A 479 -11.54 18.65 12.65
N TRP A 480 -10.70 18.15 11.77
CA TRP A 480 -11.12 17.75 10.42
C TRP A 480 -11.95 16.46 10.44
N GLY A 481 -11.52 15.46 11.21
CA GLY A 481 -12.15 14.15 11.26
C GLY A 481 -13.36 14.05 12.19
N GLY A 482 -13.66 15.08 13.00
CA GLY A 482 -14.67 15.03 14.05
C GLY A 482 -16.13 15.11 13.60
N HIS A 483 -16.46 14.77 12.34
CA HIS A 483 -17.82 14.80 11.84
C HIS A 483 -18.41 13.39 11.79
N ALA A 484 -19.44 13.14 12.59
CA ALA A 484 -20.09 11.84 12.74
C ALA A 484 -21.13 11.58 11.65
N TYR A 485 -21.18 10.33 11.19
CA TYR A 485 -22.10 9.84 10.17
C TYR A 485 -22.84 8.59 10.67
N GLY A 486 -24.11 8.44 10.30
CA GLY A 486 -24.90 7.25 10.63
C GLY A 486 -26.39 7.54 10.76
N GLY A 487 -27.23 6.61 10.36
CA GLY A 487 -28.68 6.78 10.31
C GLY A 487 -29.09 8.01 9.50
N LYS A 488 -29.74 8.98 10.14
CA LYS A 488 -30.14 10.26 9.54
C LYS A 488 -29.07 11.35 9.66
N THR A 489 -28.00 11.10 10.42
CA THR A 489 -26.94 12.07 10.69
C THR A 489 -25.94 12.07 9.53
N LYS A 490 -25.63 13.27 9.03
CA LYS A 490 -24.73 13.48 7.89
C LYS A 490 -23.74 14.58 8.25
N GLY A 491 -22.64 14.20 8.94
CA GLY A 491 -21.58 15.14 9.31
C GLY A 491 -21.90 16.00 10.52
N LYS A 492 -22.48 15.43 11.59
CA LYS A 492 -22.63 16.14 12.86
C LYS A 492 -21.26 16.36 13.49
N PHE A 493 -20.89 17.61 13.75
CA PHE A 493 -19.58 17.95 14.34
C PHE A 493 -19.54 17.57 15.82
N LEU A 494 -18.74 16.56 16.16
CA LEU A 494 -18.55 15.97 17.48
C LEU A 494 -17.05 15.74 17.78
N PRO A 495 -16.21 16.79 17.76
CA PRO A 495 -14.76 16.64 17.87
C PRO A 495 -14.33 16.06 19.23
N GLN A 496 -15.02 16.37 20.32
CA GLN A 496 -14.70 15.83 21.64
C GLN A 496 -14.94 14.31 21.72
N GLN A 497 -16.04 13.85 21.13
CA GLN A 497 -16.33 12.43 21.06
C GLN A 497 -15.30 11.70 20.17
N PHE A 498 -14.95 12.29 19.01
CA PHE A 498 -13.92 11.73 18.16
C PHE A 498 -12.55 11.71 18.86
N ARG A 499 -12.18 12.78 19.58
CA ARG A 499 -10.97 12.84 20.41
C ARG A 499 -10.95 11.73 21.47
N LYS A 500 -12.07 11.51 22.16
CA LYS A 500 -12.21 10.42 23.14
C LYS A 500 -12.00 9.06 22.48
N ARG A 501 -12.59 8.85 21.30
CA ARG A 501 -12.38 7.61 20.52
C ARG A 501 -10.91 7.41 20.15
N MET A 502 -10.22 8.44 19.69
CA MET A 502 -8.77 8.35 19.39
C MET A 502 -7.96 7.96 20.62
N GLY A 503 -8.25 8.57 21.78
CA GLY A 503 -7.55 8.24 23.04
C GLY A 503 -7.80 6.83 23.57
N SER A 504 -8.80 6.11 23.08
CA SER A 504 -9.12 4.73 23.51
C SER A 504 -8.61 3.65 22.54
N LEU A 505 -8.00 4.00 21.40
CA LEU A 505 -7.54 3.03 20.41
C LEU A 505 -6.35 2.22 20.92
N ASP A 506 -6.44 0.91 20.79
CA ASP A 506 -5.32 -0.02 20.99
C ASP A 506 -4.55 -0.22 19.68
N ILE A 507 -5.30 -0.25 18.58
CA ILE A 507 -4.78 -0.50 17.23
C ILE A 507 -5.23 0.60 16.27
N THR A 508 -4.37 0.95 15.29
CA THR A 508 -4.75 1.69 14.09
C THR A 508 -4.40 0.89 12.84
N ILE A 509 -5.28 0.91 11.82
CA ILE A 509 -5.12 0.12 10.59
C ILE A 509 -5.41 0.95 9.35
N LYS A 510 -4.57 0.78 8.32
CA LYS A 510 -4.86 1.14 6.94
C LYS A 510 -4.44 -0.02 6.03
N ASN A 511 -5.43 -0.68 5.40
CA ASN A 511 -5.16 -1.79 4.51
C ASN A 511 -4.78 -1.33 3.10
N GLU A 512 -3.95 -2.15 2.45
CA GLU A 512 -3.51 -2.02 1.07
C GLU A 512 -4.15 -3.12 0.21
N ASP A 513 -4.55 -2.76 -1.01
CA ASP A 513 -5.14 -3.67 -2.00
C ASP A 513 -4.36 -3.69 -3.32
N ASN A 514 -3.30 -2.90 -3.40
CA ASN A 514 -2.36 -2.82 -4.53
C ASN A 514 -1.08 -2.09 -4.10
N HIS A 515 0.01 -2.26 -4.85
CA HIS A 515 1.28 -1.56 -4.66
C HIS A 515 1.56 -0.49 -5.74
N GLU A 516 0.55 -0.13 -6.54
CA GLU A 516 0.69 0.93 -7.55
C GLU A 516 0.75 2.35 -6.94
N THR A 517 0.34 2.46 -5.67
CA THR A 517 0.59 3.58 -4.77
C THR A 517 0.82 3.04 -3.38
N ASN A 518 1.77 3.58 -2.65
CA ASN A 518 2.14 3.12 -1.31
C ASN A 518 2.27 4.29 -0.32
N MET A 519 2.56 3.98 0.93
CA MET A 519 2.61 4.96 2.02
C MET A 519 3.68 6.05 1.85
N LEU A 520 4.74 5.81 1.08
CA LEU A 520 5.80 6.80 0.82
C LEU A 520 5.56 7.57 -0.49
N SER A 521 4.72 7.07 -1.40
CA SER A 521 4.44 7.72 -2.68
C SER A 521 3.28 8.74 -2.64
N SER A 522 2.49 8.77 -1.56
CA SER A 522 1.35 9.68 -1.42
C SER A 522 1.20 10.21 0.01
N ASP A 523 1.00 11.53 0.15
CA ASP A 523 0.76 12.23 1.42
C ASP A 523 -0.56 11.85 2.09
N ASP A 524 -1.54 11.39 1.33
CA ASP A 524 -2.84 10.95 1.87
C ASP A 524 -2.72 9.83 2.90
N TYR A 525 -1.78 8.89 2.69
CA TYR A 525 -1.54 7.80 3.65
C TYR A 525 -1.14 8.33 5.01
N ASN A 526 -0.16 9.23 5.05
CA ASN A 526 0.26 9.89 6.28
C ASN A 526 -0.86 10.78 6.85
N ALA A 527 -1.53 11.57 6.01
CA ALA A 527 -2.56 12.48 6.48
C ALA A 527 -3.69 11.75 7.22
N TYR A 528 -4.12 10.58 6.74
CA TYR A 528 -5.19 9.79 7.36
C TYR A 528 -4.70 8.83 8.44
N HIS A 529 -3.73 7.96 8.15
CA HIS A 529 -3.25 6.95 9.09
C HIS A 529 -2.21 7.53 10.05
N GLY A 530 -1.21 8.24 9.56
CA GLY A 530 -0.24 8.94 10.40
C GLY A 530 -0.91 9.97 11.32
N GLY A 531 -1.88 10.73 10.80
CA GLY A 531 -2.69 11.64 11.60
C GLY A 531 -3.48 10.95 12.70
N MET A 532 -4.00 9.72 12.46
CA MET A 532 -4.66 8.90 13.49
C MET A 532 -3.66 8.49 14.57
N ILE A 533 -2.48 8.01 14.17
CA ILE A 533 -1.40 7.62 15.09
C ILE A 533 -0.97 8.82 15.94
N ALA A 534 -0.77 9.99 15.31
CA ALA A 534 -0.43 11.23 16.01
C ALA A 534 -1.49 11.64 17.03
N ALA A 535 -2.78 11.52 16.68
CA ALA A 535 -3.87 11.81 17.60
C ALA A 535 -3.87 10.87 18.82
N VAL A 536 -3.63 9.58 18.61
CA VAL A 536 -3.51 8.62 19.73
C VAL A 536 -2.28 8.95 20.59
N ARG A 537 -1.12 9.16 19.98
CA ARG A 537 0.13 9.52 20.69
C ARG A 537 -0.04 10.76 21.57
N SER A 538 -0.65 11.81 21.02
CA SER A 538 -0.93 13.06 21.75
C SER A 538 -1.87 12.85 22.95
N ILE A 539 -2.96 12.10 22.74
CA ILE A 539 -4.03 11.97 23.74
C ILE A 539 -3.69 10.90 24.81
N LYS A 540 -3.15 9.76 24.40
CA LYS A 540 -2.84 8.61 25.25
C LYS A 540 -1.43 8.71 25.88
N GLY A 541 -0.54 9.52 25.29
CA GLY A 541 0.86 9.65 25.70
C GLY A 541 1.76 8.48 25.27
N SER A 542 1.23 7.54 24.47
CA SER A 542 1.95 6.40 23.91
C SER A 542 1.43 6.07 22.52
N ALA A 543 2.27 5.49 21.67
CA ALA A 543 1.85 5.04 20.34
C ALA A 543 0.90 3.85 20.44
N PRO A 544 -0.14 3.78 19.59
CA PRO A 544 -0.93 2.55 19.42
C PRO A 544 -0.12 1.52 18.65
N ARG A 545 -0.51 0.25 18.68
CA ARG A 545 -0.08 -0.70 17.67
C ARG A 545 -0.66 -0.27 16.33
N SER A 546 0.17 -0.17 15.30
CA SER A 546 -0.24 0.39 14.01
C SER A 546 0.15 -0.56 12.89
N TYR A 547 -0.84 -0.99 12.10
CA TYR A 547 -0.65 -2.04 11.11
C TYR A 547 -1.12 -1.63 9.72
N CYS A 548 -0.46 -2.23 8.72
CA CYS A 548 -0.84 -2.25 7.32
C CYS A 548 -1.18 -3.70 6.95
N GLY A 549 -2.44 -3.97 6.61
CA GLY A 549 -2.85 -5.26 6.08
C GLY A 549 -2.72 -5.24 4.57
N ASP A 550 -1.94 -6.15 3.99
CA ASP A 550 -1.73 -6.25 2.56
C ASP A 550 -2.56 -7.40 1.97
N SER A 551 -3.46 -7.06 1.07
CA SER A 551 -4.32 -7.97 0.31
C SER A 551 -4.12 -7.83 -1.21
N THR A 552 -2.99 -7.29 -1.64
CA THR A 552 -2.61 -7.18 -3.06
C THR A 552 -2.64 -8.55 -3.72
N ASP A 553 -2.06 -9.55 -3.05
CA ASP A 553 -2.28 -10.96 -3.35
C ASP A 553 -3.41 -11.52 -2.47
N ARG A 554 -4.55 -11.76 -3.07
CA ARG A 554 -5.75 -12.27 -2.39
C ARG A 554 -5.60 -13.68 -1.81
N THR A 555 -4.58 -14.41 -2.25
CA THR A 555 -4.29 -15.77 -1.78
C THR A 555 -3.29 -15.78 -0.61
N ARG A 556 -2.54 -14.69 -0.43
CA ARG A 556 -1.54 -14.50 0.62
C ARG A 556 -1.66 -13.13 1.27
N VAL A 557 -2.68 -12.98 2.10
CA VAL A 557 -2.86 -11.77 2.91
C VAL A 557 -1.77 -11.71 3.99
N THR A 558 -1.13 -10.56 4.17
CA THR A 558 -0.09 -10.33 5.19
C THR A 558 -0.41 -9.12 6.05
N MET A 559 0.23 -9.04 7.23
CA MET A 559 0.04 -7.96 8.19
C MET A 559 1.40 -7.45 8.66
N HIS A 560 1.73 -6.21 8.33
CA HIS A 560 2.97 -5.55 8.75
C HIS A 560 2.69 -4.41 9.73
N SER A 561 3.60 -4.12 10.65
CA SER A 561 3.52 -2.85 11.36
C SER A 561 3.87 -1.69 10.42
N VAL A 562 3.42 -0.48 10.77
CA VAL A 562 3.74 0.71 9.97
C VAL A 562 5.25 0.94 9.88
N GLN A 563 6.01 0.62 10.93
CA GLN A 563 7.48 0.69 10.94
C GLN A 563 8.10 -0.34 10.00
N GLU A 564 7.64 -1.60 10.06
CA GLU A 564 8.12 -2.65 9.14
C GLU A 564 7.85 -2.25 7.70
N GLU A 565 6.64 -1.79 7.39
CA GLU A 565 6.27 -1.41 6.03
C GLU A 565 7.05 -0.19 5.53
N ALA A 566 7.24 0.83 6.37
CA ALA A 566 8.06 2.00 6.03
C ALA A 566 9.51 1.60 5.67
N LYS A 567 10.15 0.73 6.47
CA LYS A 567 11.51 0.24 6.22
C LYS A 567 11.60 -0.62 4.96
N ARG A 568 10.61 -1.47 4.74
CA ARG A 568 10.52 -2.32 3.53
C ARG A 568 10.44 -1.47 2.27
N LEU A 569 9.52 -0.51 2.23
CA LEU A 569 9.36 0.41 1.10
C LEU A 569 10.56 1.35 0.93
N PHE A 570 11.17 1.79 2.04
CA PHE A 570 12.38 2.59 1.96
C PHE A 570 13.49 1.85 1.22
N ARG A 571 13.72 0.56 1.55
CA ARG A 571 14.75 -0.27 0.91
C ARG A 571 14.34 -0.71 -0.51
N SER A 572 13.11 -1.17 -0.70
CA SER A 572 12.68 -1.71 -1.99
C SER A 572 12.45 -0.61 -3.04
N GLU A 573 12.10 0.60 -2.63
CA GLU A 573 11.76 1.69 -3.54
C GLU A 573 12.57 2.97 -3.30
N ALA A 574 12.41 3.63 -2.14
CA ALA A 574 12.88 4.99 -1.95
C ALA A 574 14.35 5.21 -2.30
N ILE A 575 15.25 4.32 -1.86
CA ILE A 575 16.70 4.41 -2.17
C ILE A 575 17.13 3.42 -3.26
N ASN A 576 16.20 2.72 -3.89
CA ASN A 576 16.52 1.76 -4.93
C ASN A 576 17.04 2.46 -6.20
N PRO A 577 18.19 2.02 -6.75
CA PRO A 577 18.74 2.61 -7.99
C PRO A 577 17.80 2.52 -9.19
N LYS A 578 16.88 1.54 -9.25
CA LYS A 578 15.87 1.43 -10.32
C LYS A 578 14.87 2.57 -10.24
N PHE A 579 14.39 2.91 -9.03
CA PHE A 579 13.50 4.04 -8.80
C PHE A 579 14.18 5.36 -9.19
N ILE A 580 15.36 5.63 -8.64
CA ILE A 580 16.10 6.87 -8.90
C ILE A 580 16.36 7.05 -10.40
N LYS A 581 16.90 6.02 -11.08
CA LYS A 581 17.14 6.05 -12.53
C LYS A 581 15.86 6.19 -13.34
N GLY A 582 14.78 5.55 -12.90
CA GLY A 582 13.46 5.66 -13.50
C GLY A 582 12.94 7.10 -13.44
N MET A 583 12.96 7.74 -12.28
CA MET A 583 12.52 9.13 -12.11
C MET A 583 13.39 10.11 -12.91
N MET A 584 14.70 9.85 -13.02
CA MET A 584 15.60 10.69 -13.82
C MET A 584 15.23 10.74 -15.32
N GLN A 585 14.45 9.81 -15.84
CA GLN A 585 13.96 9.84 -17.23
C GLN A 585 12.82 10.84 -17.46
N HIS A 586 12.21 11.37 -16.38
CA HIS A 586 11.01 12.20 -16.42
C HIS A 586 11.25 13.67 -16.04
N GLY A 587 12.51 14.13 -16.09
CA GLY A 587 12.90 15.54 -15.95
C GLY A 587 12.26 16.23 -14.74
N TYR A 588 11.63 17.38 -14.96
CA TYR A 588 11.03 18.21 -13.91
C TYR A 588 10.09 17.44 -12.98
N LYS A 589 9.20 16.61 -13.56
CA LYS A 589 8.20 15.85 -12.77
C LYS A 589 8.87 14.73 -11.95
N GLY A 590 9.81 13.98 -12.53
CA GLY A 590 10.53 12.94 -11.82
C GLY A 590 11.31 13.51 -10.62
N ALA A 591 11.96 14.67 -10.80
CA ALA A 591 12.63 15.38 -9.71
C ALA A 591 11.66 15.82 -8.59
N ALA A 592 10.48 16.31 -8.97
CA ALA A 592 9.45 16.68 -8.02
C ALA A 592 8.93 15.48 -7.22
N ASP A 593 8.75 14.31 -7.86
CA ASP A 593 8.29 13.10 -7.17
C ASP A 593 9.36 12.53 -6.25
N MET A 594 10.65 12.62 -6.60
CA MET A 594 11.74 12.30 -5.69
C MET A 594 11.72 13.22 -4.45
N ALA A 595 11.49 14.52 -4.62
CA ALA A 595 11.35 15.45 -3.49
C ALA A 595 10.11 15.13 -2.62
N ASN A 596 9.01 14.72 -3.24
CA ASN A 596 7.82 14.29 -2.52
C ASN A 596 8.07 13.02 -1.69
N MET A 597 8.86 12.07 -2.19
CA MET A 597 9.24 10.86 -1.44
C MET A 597 9.90 11.22 -0.09
N ILE A 598 10.86 12.16 -0.08
CA ILE A 598 11.48 12.66 1.16
C ILE A 598 10.45 13.38 2.03
N ALA A 599 9.59 14.23 1.42
CA ALA A 599 8.58 14.97 2.16
C ALA A 599 7.58 14.04 2.87
N HIS A 600 7.12 13.00 2.18
CA HIS A 600 6.20 12.03 2.76
C HIS A 600 6.87 11.21 3.89
N SER A 601 8.13 10.83 3.71
CA SER A 601 8.92 10.15 4.76
C SER A 601 9.06 11.04 6.00
N PHE A 602 9.41 12.32 5.83
CA PHE A 602 9.44 13.30 6.91
C PHE A 602 8.08 13.43 7.62
N GLN A 603 6.98 13.51 6.86
CA GLN A 603 5.64 13.62 7.42
C GLN A 603 5.26 12.38 8.24
N TRP A 604 5.61 11.18 7.75
CA TRP A 604 5.43 9.95 8.49
C TRP A 604 6.21 9.91 9.79
N ASP A 605 7.43 10.45 9.79
CA ASP A 605 8.23 10.54 11.00
C ASP A 605 7.62 11.50 12.02
N ALA A 606 7.21 12.69 11.57
CA ALA A 606 6.55 13.68 12.40
C ALA A 606 5.29 13.14 13.12
N THR A 607 4.52 12.29 12.45
CA THR A 607 3.29 11.72 12.99
C THR A 607 3.50 10.44 13.78
N SER A 608 4.38 9.56 13.29
CA SER A 608 4.41 8.15 13.69
C SER A 608 5.77 7.65 14.16
N ALA A 609 6.83 8.49 14.03
CA ALA A 609 8.22 8.17 14.40
C ALA A 609 8.70 6.85 13.73
N VAL A 610 8.56 6.77 12.42
CA VAL A 610 8.89 5.55 11.65
C VAL A 610 10.24 5.60 10.93
N MET A 611 10.84 6.80 10.84
CA MET A 611 12.16 6.98 10.23
C MET A 611 13.27 6.82 11.27
N GLU A 612 14.35 6.21 10.86
CA GLU A 612 15.57 6.11 11.64
C GLU A 612 16.67 7.01 11.07
N ASP A 613 17.65 7.37 11.88
CA ASP A 613 18.73 8.29 11.47
C ASP A 613 19.44 7.82 10.18
N TRP A 614 19.68 6.51 10.02
CA TRP A 614 20.32 5.97 8.83
C TRP A 614 19.50 6.17 7.55
N MET A 615 18.16 6.23 7.64
CA MET A 615 17.30 6.45 6.48
C MET A 615 17.46 7.89 5.96
N TYR A 616 17.51 8.86 6.84
CA TYR A 616 17.80 10.25 6.47
C TYR A 616 19.22 10.41 5.89
N GLU A 617 20.24 9.75 6.49
CA GLU A 617 21.60 9.73 5.94
C GLU A 617 21.61 9.14 4.52
N LYS A 618 20.86 8.07 4.25
CA LYS A 618 20.76 7.49 2.90
C LYS A 618 20.04 8.40 1.92
N TYR A 619 19.02 9.16 2.34
CA TYR A 619 18.42 10.21 1.50
C TYR A 619 19.43 11.29 1.16
N ALA A 620 20.18 11.80 2.14
CA ALA A 620 21.22 12.79 1.89
C ALA A 620 22.26 12.24 0.90
N GLU A 621 22.78 11.01 1.11
CA GLU A 621 23.75 10.35 0.26
C GLU A 621 23.24 10.18 -1.19
N LYS A 622 22.06 9.58 -1.37
CA LYS A 622 21.57 9.13 -2.70
C LYS A 622 20.89 10.25 -3.51
N TYR A 623 20.30 11.26 -2.85
CA TYR A 623 19.47 12.27 -3.52
C TYR A 623 20.17 13.63 -3.60
N THR A 624 20.91 14.03 -2.54
CA THR A 624 21.50 15.37 -2.49
C THR A 624 23.01 15.39 -2.71
N PHE A 625 23.73 14.32 -2.37
CA PHE A 625 25.19 14.27 -2.47
C PHE A 625 25.70 13.41 -3.62
N ASP A 626 24.89 12.50 -4.18
CA ASP A 626 25.30 11.76 -5.38
C ASP A 626 25.55 12.76 -6.53
N PRO A 627 26.78 12.83 -7.10
CA PRO A 627 27.12 13.85 -8.07
C PRO A 627 26.25 13.82 -9.33
N ALA A 628 25.86 12.61 -9.79
CA ALA A 628 25.07 12.47 -11.01
C ALA A 628 23.62 12.89 -10.80
N VAL A 629 23.03 12.54 -9.64
CA VAL A 629 21.69 12.95 -9.26
C VAL A 629 21.64 14.46 -9.00
N GLN A 630 22.62 15.00 -8.29
CA GLN A 630 22.68 16.43 -7.98
C GLN A 630 22.83 17.29 -9.27
N GLU A 631 23.72 16.90 -10.19
CA GLU A 631 23.89 17.61 -11.46
C GLU A 631 22.59 17.57 -12.29
N TRP A 632 21.96 16.40 -12.37
CA TRP A 632 20.68 16.26 -13.07
C TRP A 632 19.57 17.11 -12.43
N LEU A 633 19.45 17.12 -11.09
CA LEU A 633 18.47 17.95 -10.38
C LEU A 633 18.68 19.45 -10.65
N ARG A 634 19.94 19.92 -10.63
CA ARG A 634 20.28 21.32 -10.96
C ARG A 634 19.85 21.70 -12.38
N ASP A 635 19.96 20.77 -13.32
CA ASP A 635 19.58 21.02 -14.71
C ASP A 635 18.03 21.03 -14.89
N VAL A 636 17.34 20.00 -14.40
CA VAL A 636 15.92 19.79 -14.71
C VAL A 636 14.95 20.44 -13.73
N ASN A 637 15.31 20.52 -12.43
CA ASN A 637 14.45 21.10 -11.38
C ASN A 637 15.25 21.46 -10.12
N PRO A 638 15.96 22.59 -10.13
CA PRO A 638 16.76 23.03 -8.97
C PRO A 638 15.92 23.31 -7.72
N TRP A 639 14.65 23.67 -7.87
CA TRP A 639 13.72 23.82 -6.73
C TRP A 639 13.47 22.51 -6.00
N ALA A 640 13.45 21.38 -6.73
CA ALA A 640 13.35 20.07 -6.08
C ALA A 640 14.56 19.77 -5.21
N LEU A 641 15.79 20.06 -5.68
CA LEU A 641 17.01 19.90 -4.90
C LEU A 641 17.02 20.79 -3.66
N GLN A 642 16.63 22.05 -3.81
CA GLN A 642 16.49 22.98 -2.67
C GLN A 642 15.48 22.43 -1.65
N ARG A 643 14.29 21.99 -2.10
CA ARG A 643 13.25 21.44 -1.24
C ARG A 643 13.71 20.18 -0.50
N MET A 644 14.40 19.25 -1.18
CA MET A 644 14.97 18.04 -0.55
C MET A 644 15.92 18.43 0.58
N THR A 645 16.84 19.33 0.30
CA THR A 645 17.84 19.83 1.27
C THR A 645 17.15 20.52 2.46
N GLU A 646 16.15 21.36 2.20
CA GLU A 646 15.36 22.05 3.21
C GLU A 646 14.63 21.09 4.15
N ILE A 647 13.99 20.03 3.61
CA ILE A 647 13.26 19.03 4.42
C ILE A 647 14.22 18.26 5.31
N LEU A 648 15.40 17.88 4.80
CA LEU A 648 16.42 17.16 5.58
C LEU A 648 16.94 18.05 6.72
N LEU A 649 17.21 19.32 6.46
CA LEU A 649 17.61 20.28 7.50
C LEU A 649 16.49 20.55 8.51
N GLU A 650 15.23 20.57 8.08
CA GLU A 650 14.07 20.69 8.98
C GLU A 650 13.93 19.47 9.90
N ALA A 651 14.14 18.26 9.39
CA ALA A 651 14.12 17.03 10.18
C ALA A 651 15.16 17.09 11.30
N GLU A 652 16.39 17.53 11.00
CA GLU A 652 17.44 17.69 11.98
C GLU A 652 17.09 18.80 13.00
N GLN A 653 16.62 19.95 12.53
CA GLN A 653 16.27 21.09 13.40
C GLN A 653 15.13 20.74 14.37
N ARG A 654 14.18 19.90 13.96
CA ARG A 654 13.07 19.44 14.80
C ARG A 654 13.45 18.28 15.73
N GLY A 655 14.67 17.74 15.59
CA GLY A 655 15.14 16.62 16.40
C GLY A 655 14.54 15.26 15.99
N LEU A 656 14.01 15.15 14.76
CA LEU A 656 13.55 13.90 14.15
C LEU A 656 14.73 13.08 13.63
N TRP A 657 15.84 13.72 13.37
CA TRP A 657 17.08 13.13 12.88
C TRP A 657 18.30 13.68 13.62
N GLN A 658 19.22 12.80 13.99
CA GLN A 658 20.53 13.17 14.52
C GLN A 658 21.60 13.03 13.41
N ALA A 659 21.66 14.04 12.53
CA ALA A 659 22.59 14.04 11.42
C ALA A 659 24.06 13.98 11.89
N LYS A 660 24.92 13.28 11.13
CA LYS A 660 26.35 13.36 11.33
C LYS A 660 26.81 14.81 11.10
N PRO A 661 27.81 15.30 11.86
CA PRO A 661 28.29 16.70 11.72
C PRO A 661 28.67 17.06 10.28
N GLU A 662 29.32 16.12 9.57
CA GLU A 662 29.76 16.30 8.19
C GLU A 662 28.56 16.40 7.24
N THR A 663 27.55 15.54 7.39
CA THR A 663 26.31 15.55 6.61
C THR A 663 25.55 16.87 6.80
N LYS A 664 25.43 17.32 8.05
CA LYS A 664 24.78 18.60 8.37
C LYS A 664 25.48 19.79 7.73
N GLU A 665 26.82 19.88 7.84
CA GLU A 665 27.61 20.96 7.26
C GLU A 665 27.48 21.00 5.74
N GLU A 666 27.50 19.82 5.09
CA GLU A 666 27.36 19.69 3.64
C GLU A 666 25.96 20.07 3.15
N LEU A 667 24.90 19.67 3.87
CA LEU A 667 23.52 20.09 3.56
C LEU A 667 23.34 21.61 3.72
N GLN A 668 23.88 22.21 4.78
CA GLN A 668 23.81 23.65 4.98
C GLN A 668 24.52 24.42 3.86
N LYS A 669 25.69 23.94 3.44
CA LYS A 669 26.42 24.52 2.30
C LYS A 669 25.61 24.36 1.01
N LEU A 670 25.09 23.17 0.74
CA LEU A 670 24.28 22.92 -0.46
C LEU A 670 23.04 23.83 -0.50
N TYR A 671 22.36 24.01 0.64
CA TYR A 671 21.20 24.88 0.74
C TYR A 671 21.55 26.33 0.35
N LEU A 672 22.64 26.88 0.88
CA LEU A 672 23.09 28.23 0.57
C LEU A 672 23.55 28.39 -0.90
N ASP A 673 24.23 27.37 -1.44
CA ASP A 673 24.65 27.35 -2.84
C ASP A 673 23.40 27.35 -3.77
N MET A 674 22.37 26.56 -3.43
CA MET A 674 21.12 26.52 -4.21
C MET A 674 20.33 27.82 -4.11
N GLU A 675 20.30 28.45 -2.94
CA GLU A 675 19.63 29.73 -2.75
C GLU A 675 20.24 30.79 -3.68
N GLY A 676 21.58 30.89 -3.70
CA GLY A 676 22.31 31.80 -4.60
C GLY A 676 22.06 31.52 -6.09
N GLU A 677 22.12 30.25 -6.50
CA GLU A 677 21.83 29.85 -7.89
C GLU A 677 20.41 30.22 -8.34
N LEU A 678 19.42 30.07 -7.44
CA LEU A 678 18.02 30.38 -7.75
C LEU A 678 17.77 31.91 -7.81
N GLU A 679 18.47 32.68 -6.97
CA GLU A 679 18.43 34.14 -7.05
C GLU A 679 19.01 34.63 -8.38
N ASP A 680 20.20 34.15 -8.78
CA ASP A 680 20.83 34.48 -10.06
C ASP A 680 19.93 34.17 -11.25
N ARG A 681 19.24 32.99 -11.25
CA ARG A 681 18.28 32.62 -12.30
C ARG A 681 17.03 33.52 -12.34
N ALA A 682 16.59 34.02 -11.19
CA ALA A 682 15.46 34.97 -11.12
C ALA A 682 15.82 36.34 -11.69
N ASP A 683 17.06 36.76 -11.58
CA ASP A 683 17.56 38.04 -12.13
C ASP A 683 17.78 37.98 -13.67
N GLU A 684 17.92 36.79 -14.25
CA GLU A 684 18.08 36.59 -15.70
C GLU A 684 16.74 36.64 -16.48
N HIS A 685 15.60 36.63 -15.79
CA HIS A 685 14.24 36.66 -16.35
C HIS A 685 13.47 37.92 -15.95
#